data_95a2bf0b078011a807f0d3ba53a6ec01
#
_entry.id   95a2bf0b078011a807f0d3ba53a6ec01
#
_cell.length_a   1.000
_cell.length_b   1.000
_cell.length_c   1.000
_cell.angle_alpha   90.00
_cell.angle_beta   90.00
_cell.angle_gamma   90.00
#
_symmetry.space_group_name_H-M   'P 1'
#
loop_
_entity.id
_entity.type
_entity.pdbx_description
1 polymer ?
#
loop_
_entity_poly.entity_id
_entity_poly.type
_entity_poly.pdbx_seq_one_letter_code
_entity_poly.pdbx_strand_id
1 'polypeptide(L)'
;VLIAATEDGYARLVELVSRAYLEGEGHQQTRISRSWLAAGGTTGLIALTGAGAGPVDMALKSGSPALAEARLKALIELFGDRLYVELQRHGNYDRRHENRMIDLAYRLDIPLVATNEAFFPSPSDYDAHDALMAVAHNAMVSDDSRFRLTPDHYLKSRKEMAALFADLPEALENTIEVARRCSFMLKTRGPILPRFTGASDDPEEAERAEVAELRRQAEEGLEERLAKLGMAPGYKEEDYRERLAFELGVIQRMKFPGYFLIVADFIKWAKQHDIPVGPGRGSGAGSLVAYALTITDVDPMRFSLLFERFLNPERVSMPDFDIDFCQDRREEVIRYVQQKYGREQVAQIITFGSLQARAALRDVGRVLEMPYGQVDKICKLVPNNPANPTPLSKAIEEEPRLREEAEKEPVVARLLDIAQKIEGLYRHASTHAAGIVIGDRPLSQLVPMYRDPRSDMPVTQFNMKWVEQAGLVKFDFLGLKTLTVLKTAIDFVGKRGIHIDLASIPLDDPKTYETLSRGETVGVFQVESAGMRKALIGMRPDCIEDIIALVALYRPGPMENIPVYNARKHGEEEIESIHPKIDYLLKETQGVIVYQEQVMQIAQVLSGYSLGEADLLRRAMGKKIKAEMDKQRARFVDGAVKNGVSKPQADLIFDLLAKFANYGFNKSHAAAYAIVSYQTAYMKAHYPVEFLAASMTLDMSNTDKINDFRQDAMRLGIQVVAPSVQTSHRHFETGDNRIYYSLAALKGVGESAVDHIVAVRGDRPFASLEDFCLRIDPKLLNRRVFESLIAAGAFDCFGYDRAELIGGLDRILGFAQRAQENKVSGQSDMFGAGAATGPEKIALPPYTPWLASEKLHREFQVLGFYLSAHPLDTYNNLLAKMRVQTFADFSAAVKKGAAXASPVR
;
A
#
# COMPACT_ATOMS: atom_id res chain seq x y z
N VAL A 1 31.57 6.10 -18.66
CA VAL A 1 30.31 6.87 -18.72
C VAL A 1 29.79 6.82 -20.16
N LEU A 2 28.49 6.57 -20.33
CA LEU A 2 27.84 6.58 -21.65
C LEU A 2 26.79 7.69 -21.69
N ILE A 3 26.79 8.43 -22.79
CA ILE A 3 25.87 9.56 -23.00
C ILE A 3 25.09 9.31 -24.30
N ALA A 4 23.79 9.42 -24.24
CA ALA A 4 22.93 9.27 -25.42
C ALA A 4 23.00 10.56 -26.26
N ALA A 5 23.53 10.49 -27.47
CA ALA A 5 23.63 11.62 -28.38
C ALA A 5 22.43 11.69 -29.34
N THR A 6 21.77 10.55 -29.59
CA THR A 6 20.64 10.42 -30.52
C THR A 6 19.54 9.58 -29.87
N GLU A 7 18.38 9.54 -30.53
CA GLU A 7 17.27 8.69 -30.10
C GLU A 7 17.69 7.21 -30.10
N ASP A 8 18.41 6.76 -31.12
CA ASP A 8 18.91 5.39 -31.17
C ASP A 8 19.88 5.11 -30.02
N GLY A 9 20.74 6.08 -29.70
CA GLY A 9 21.65 5.99 -28.57
C GLY A 9 20.90 5.88 -27.25
N TYR A 10 19.84 6.65 -27.10
CA TYR A 10 18.99 6.56 -25.89
C TYR A 10 18.35 5.18 -25.75
N ALA A 11 17.77 4.66 -26.83
CA ALA A 11 17.17 3.33 -26.85
C ALA A 11 18.20 2.25 -26.46
N ARG A 12 19.41 2.39 -26.99
CA ARG A 12 20.52 1.46 -26.68
C ARG A 12 20.92 1.57 -25.21
N LEU A 13 20.98 2.79 -24.68
CA LEU A 13 21.32 3.03 -23.27
C LEU A 13 20.26 2.40 -22.34
N VAL A 14 18.98 2.57 -22.67
CA VAL A 14 17.87 1.97 -21.92
C VAL A 14 18.02 0.44 -21.89
N GLU A 15 18.33 -0.16 -23.05
CA GLU A 15 18.54 -1.61 -23.15
C GLU A 15 19.71 -2.08 -22.27
N LEU A 16 20.85 -1.39 -22.34
CA LEU A 16 22.06 -1.76 -21.59
C LEU A 16 21.81 -1.67 -20.08
N VAL A 17 21.18 -0.59 -19.62
CA VAL A 17 20.87 -0.38 -18.19
C VAL A 17 19.87 -1.46 -17.74
N SER A 18 18.87 -1.75 -18.54
CA SER A 18 17.88 -2.77 -18.21
C SER A 18 18.53 -4.15 -18.05
N ARG A 19 19.39 -4.53 -18.99
CA ARG A 19 20.09 -5.81 -18.93
C ARG A 19 21.01 -5.88 -17.72
N ALA A 20 21.67 -4.77 -17.36
CA ALA A 20 22.57 -4.72 -16.20
C ALA A 20 21.84 -5.09 -14.90
N TYR A 21 20.59 -4.65 -14.78
CA TYR A 21 19.78 -4.97 -13.58
C TYR A 21 19.08 -6.31 -13.69
N LEU A 22 18.53 -6.65 -14.85
CA LEU A 22 17.69 -7.83 -15.02
C LEU A 22 18.48 -9.13 -15.18
N GLU A 23 19.65 -9.08 -15.86
CA GLU A 23 20.46 -10.25 -16.14
C GLU A 23 21.62 -10.43 -15.16
N GLY A 24 21.88 -9.46 -14.27
CA GLY A 24 22.92 -9.55 -13.26
C GLY A 24 22.62 -10.58 -12.21
N GLU A 25 23.66 -11.22 -11.68
CA GLU A 25 23.52 -12.12 -10.52
C GLU A 25 23.31 -11.26 -9.28
N GLY A 26 22.30 -11.58 -8.49
CA GLY A 26 21.76 -10.73 -7.43
C GLY A 26 22.72 -10.20 -6.37
N HIS A 27 23.89 -10.79 -6.23
CA HIS A 27 24.87 -10.39 -5.20
C HIS A 27 26.06 -9.63 -5.78
N GLN A 28 26.10 -9.44 -7.10
CA GLN A 28 27.20 -8.75 -7.76
C GLN A 28 26.84 -7.29 -8.06
N GLN A 29 27.86 -6.46 -8.11
CA GLN A 29 27.70 -5.06 -8.50
C GLN A 29 27.11 -4.97 -9.90
N THR A 30 26.10 -4.11 -10.07
CA THR A 30 25.46 -3.87 -11.38
C THR A 30 26.50 -3.40 -12.38
N ARG A 31 26.54 -4.05 -13.54
CA ARG A 31 27.55 -3.75 -14.58
C ARG A 31 27.06 -4.20 -15.96
N ILE A 32 27.64 -3.60 -17.00
CA ILE A 32 27.39 -4.03 -18.39
C ILE A 32 28.64 -4.77 -18.91
N SER A 33 28.41 -5.71 -19.81
CA SER A 33 29.49 -6.48 -20.43
C SER A 33 29.98 -5.79 -21.70
N ARG A 34 31.29 -5.82 -21.91
CA ARG A 34 31.89 -5.36 -23.18
C ARG A 34 31.30 -6.13 -24.36
N SER A 35 31.05 -7.42 -24.21
CA SER A 35 30.44 -8.25 -25.25
C SER A 35 29.07 -7.76 -25.68
N TRP A 36 28.29 -7.20 -24.74
CA TRP A 36 26.98 -6.59 -25.06
C TRP A 36 27.17 -5.39 -26.02
N LEU A 37 28.15 -4.55 -25.74
CA LEU A 37 28.45 -3.38 -26.57
C LEU A 37 28.91 -3.82 -27.96
N ALA A 38 29.79 -4.83 -28.04
CA ALA A 38 30.28 -5.35 -29.31
C ALA A 38 29.17 -5.97 -30.15
N ALA A 39 28.32 -6.79 -29.54
CA ALA A 39 27.25 -7.51 -30.25
C ALA A 39 26.12 -6.59 -30.71
N GLY A 40 25.70 -5.64 -29.87
CA GLY A 40 24.58 -4.77 -30.16
C GLY A 40 24.92 -3.40 -30.72
N GLY A 41 26.19 -3.07 -30.80
CA GLY A 41 26.66 -1.80 -31.30
C GLY A 41 26.57 -0.65 -30.32
N THR A 42 27.16 0.47 -30.70
CA THR A 42 27.26 1.68 -29.85
C THR A 42 26.80 2.94 -30.59
N THR A 43 26.10 2.78 -31.71
CA THR A 43 25.59 3.90 -32.51
C THR A 43 24.77 4.86 -31.64
N GLY A 44 25.08 6.14 -31.75
CA GLY A 44 24.38 7.18 -31.01
C GLY A 44 24.83 7.33 -29.55
N LEU A 45 25.87 6.59 -29.13
CA LEU A 45 26.44 6.70 -27.78
C LEU A 45 27.81 7.35 -27.81
N ILE A 46 28.02 8.32 -26.93
CA ILE A 46 29.34 8.91 -26.65
C ILE A 46 29.85 8.25 -25.36
N ALA A 47 31.11 7.84 -25.38
CA ALA A 47 31.74 7.23 -24.20
C ALA A 47 32.82 8.13 -23.62
N LEU A 48 32.82 8.26 -22.28
CA LEU A 48 33.93 8.86 -21.53
C LEU A 48 34.59 7.73 -20.75
N THR A 49 35.90 7.78 -20.59
CA THR A 49 36.65 6.68 -19.93
C THR A 49 36.33 6.47 -18.47
N GLY A 50 35.66 7.43 -17.80
CA GLY A 50 35.21 7.26 -16.43
C GLY A 50 36.18 7.73 -15.36
N ALA A 51 37.22 8.40 -15.75
CA ALA A 51 38.25 8.95 -14.85
C ALA A 51 38.76 7.86 -13.87
N GLY A 52 38.99 8.20 -12.61
CA GLY A 52 39.58 7.32 -11.62
C GLY A 52 38.87 5.99 -11.36
N ALA A 53 37.57 5.91 -11.64
CA ALA A 53 36.78 4.68 -11.52
C ALA A 53 36.68 3.92 -12.85
N GLY A 54 37.22 4.48 -13.93
CA GLY A 54 37.15 3.88 -15.25
C GLY A 54 38.14 2.74 -15.44
N PRO A 55 37.90 1.86 -16.45
CA PRO A 55 38.72 0.66 -16.65
C PRO A 55 40.16 0.97 -17.05
N VAL A 56 40.39 2.07 -17.78
CA VAL A 56 41.73 2.45 -18.19
C VAL A 56 42.54 3.00 -17.03
N ASP A 57 41.94 3.94 -16.27
CA ASP A 57 42.60 4.53 -15.10
C ASP A 57 42.92 3.45 -14.03
N MET A 58 42.00 2.53 -13.82
CA MET A 58 42.21 1.43 -12.85
C MET A 58 43.40 0.55 -13.24
N ALA A 59 43.55 0.27 -14.54
CA ALA A 59 44.66 -0.51 -15.02
C ALA A 59 45.99 0.19 -14.79
N LEU A 60 46.06 1.50 -15.06
CA LEU A 60 47.25 2.32 -14.81
C LEU A 60 47.60 2.37 -13.33
N LYS A 61 46.58 2.56 -12.47
CA LYS A 61 46.78 2.62 -11.03
C LYS A 61 47.28 1.31 -10.45
N SER A 62 46.91 0.19 -11.07
CA SER A 62 47.39 -1.15 -10.63
C SER A 62 48.77 -1.48 -11.17
N GLY A 63 49.43 -0.57 -11.88
CA GLY A 63 50.79 -0.76 -12.41
C GLY A 63 50.85 -1.55 -13.69
N SER A 64 49.77 -1.56 -14.47
CA SER A 64 49.66 -2.31 -15.73
C SER A 64 49.45 -1.37 -16.94
N PRO A 65 50.46 -0.61 -17.38
CA PRO A 65 50.34 0.27 -18.56
C PRO A 65 49.87 -0.44 -19.82
N ALA A 66 50.37 -1.66 -20.06
CA ALA A 66 49.99 -2.46 -21.23
C ALA A 66 48.50 -2.81 -21.20
N LEU A 67 47.96 -3.14 -20.03
CA LEU A 67 46.55 -3.43 -19.89
C LEU A 67 45.70 -2.16 -20.11
N ALA A 68 46.15 -1.02 -19.59
CA ALA A 68 45.49 0.27 -19.80
C ALA A 68 45.38 0.60 -21.28
N GLU A 69 46.49 0.44 -22.02
CA GLU A 69 46.51 0.68 -23.45
C GLU A 69 45.60 -0.29 -24.22
N ALA A 70 45.59 -1.57 -23.82
CA ALA A 70 44.73 -2.59 -24.43
C ALA A 70 43.25 -2.26 -24.19
N ARG A 71 42.90 -1.83 -22.99
CA ARG A 71 41.52 -1.43 -22.67
C ARG A 71 41.08 -0.19 -23.45
N LEU A 72 41.96 0.80 -23.56
CA LEU A 72 41.66 2.02 -24.35
C LEU A 72 41.48 1.68 -25.82
N LYS A 73 42.35 0.82 -26.38
CA LYS A 73 42.21 0.37 -27.79
C LYS A 73 40.90 -0.38 -28.01
N ALA A 74 40.45 -1.18 -27.02
CA ALA A 74 39.18 -1.88 -27.11
C ALA A 74 38.01 -0.89 -27.14
N LEU A 75 38.10 0.20 -26.35
CA LEU A 75 37.09 1.26 -26.36
C LEU A 75 37.12 2.01 -27.72
N ILE A 76 38.27 2.22 -28.31
CA ILE A 76 38.39 2.84 -29.65
C ILE A 76 37.64 2.00 -30.68
N GLU A 77 37.82 0.67 -30.63
CA GLU A 77 37.12 -0.26 -31.53
C GLU A 77 35.61 -0.15 -31.40
N LEU A 78 35.11 0.05 -30.19
CA LEU A 78 33.68 0.12 -29.91
C LEU A 78 33.06 1.48 -30.26
N PHE A 79 33.76 2.57 -30.01
CA PHE A 79 33.20 3.91 -30.11
C PHE A 79 33.77 4.80 -31.19
N GLY A 80 34.95 4.50 -31.71
CA GLY A 80 35.60 5.31 -32.73
C GLY A 80 35.79 6.76 -32.31
N ASP A 81 35.29 7.69 -33.10
CA ASP A 81 35.38 9.14 -32.83
C ASP A 81 34.46 9.63 -31.73
N ARG A 82 33.69 8.74 -31.10
CA ARG A 82 32.76 9.06 -30.03
C ARG A 82 33.33 8.72 -28.65
N LEU A 83 34.64 8.61 -28.51
CA LEU A 83 35.34 8.29 -27.27
C LEU A 83 36.15 9.49 -26.80
N TYR A 84 36.07 9.80 -25.51
CA TYR A 84 36.88 10.84 -24.86
C TYR A 84 37.58 10.28 -23.65
N VAL A 85 38.85 10.69 -23.43
CA VAL A 85 39.54 10.41 -22.19
C VAL A 85 39.10 11.48 -21.18
N GLU A 86 38.48 11.03 -20.08
CA GLU A 86 37.89 11.89 -19.07
C GLU A 86 38.89 12.21 -17.98
N LEU A 87 39.04 13.50 -17.68
CA LEU A 87 39.91 13.98 -16.61
C LEU A 87 39.07 14.67 -15.53
N GLN A 88 39.37 14.37 -14.30
CA GLN A 88 38.72 14.97 -13.13
C GLN A 88 39.79 15.44 -12.16
N ARG A 89 39.56 16.63 -11.58
CA ARG A 89 40.52 17.21 -10.61
C ARG A 89 39.76 17.58 -9.32
N HIS A 90 39.96 16.78 -8.28
CA HIS A 90 39.37 17.00 -6.98
C HIS A 90 40.46 16.93 -5.91
N GLY A 91 40.60 17.97 -5.10
CA GLY A 91 41.55 17.97 -4.00
C GLY A 91 42.99 17.73 -4.50
N ASN A 92 43.67 16.83 -3.85
CA ASN A 92 45.04 16.46 -4.22
C ASN A 92 45.04 15.31 -5.23
N TYR A 93 44.53 15.59 -6.44
CA TYR A 93 44.55 14.60 -7.50
C TYR A 93 46.00 14.25 -7.89
N ASP A 94 46.20 13.01 -8.37
CA ASP A 94 47.56 12.51 -8.74
C ASP A 94 47.96 13.00 -10.14
N ARG A 95 48.81 14.01 -10.16
CA ARG A 95 49.30 14.59 -11.39
C ARG A 95 50.13 13.61 -12.21
N ARG A 96 50.86 12.67 -11.60
CA ARG A 96 51.64 11.67 -12.31
C ARG A 96 50.69 10.73 -13.07
N HIS A 97 49.62 10.31 -12.42
CA HIS A 97 48.60 9.47 -13.02
C HIS A 97 47.92 10.22 -14.19
N GLU A 98 47.52 11.47 -13.95
CA GLU A 98 46.86 12.29 -14.97
C GLU A 98 47.77 12.46 -16.19
N ASN A 99 49.09 12.73 -16.00
CA ASN A 99 50.06 12.88 -17.09
C ASN A 99 50.15 11.60 -17.92
N ARG A 100 50.14 10.42 -17.26
CA ARG A 100 50.13 9.14 -17.97
C ARG A 100 48.86 8.98 -18.85
N MET A 101 47.72 9.38 -18.33
CA MET A 101 46.48 9.35 -19.08
C MET A 101 46.52 10.29 -20.28
N ILE A 102 47.01 11.53 -20.07
CA ILE A 102 47.17 12.53 -21.17
C ILE A 102 48.12 11.98 -22.24
N ASP A 103 49.29 11.47 -21.86
CA ASP A 103 50.27 10.89 -22.80
C ASP A 103 49.66 9.75 -23.62
N LEU A 104 48.91 8.86 -22.93
CA LEU A 104 48.23 7.74 -23.62
C LEU A 104 47.14 8.24 -24.58
N ALA A 105 46.35 9.24 -24.17
CA ALA A 105 45.34 9.83 -25.03
C ALA A 105 45.93 10.45 -26.29
N TYR A 106 46.99 11.25 -26.16
CA TYR A 106 47.62 11.91 -27.30
C TYR A 106 48.31 10.91 -28.21
N ARG A 107 48.96 9.89 -27.64
CA ARG A 107 49.60 8.86 -28.41
C ARG A 107 48.63 8.09 -29.29
N LEU A 108 47.44 7.82 -28.78
CA LEU A 108 46.39 7.10 -29.51
C LEU A 108 45.37 8.03 -30.21
N ASP A 109 45.62 9.34 -30.19
CA ASP A 109 44.80 10.36 -30.86
C ASP A 109 43.37 10.39 -30.38
N ILE A 110 43.15 10.37 -29.04
CA ILE A 110 41.84 10.43 -28.42
C ILE A 110 41.70 11.79 -27.74
N PRO A 111 40.58 12.51 -27.97
CA PRO A 111 40.41 13.81 -27.34
C PRO A 111 40.16 13.70 -25.82
N LEU A 112 40.60 14.72 -25.08
CA LEU A 112 40.39 14.85 -23.64
C LEU A 112 39.07 15.57 -23.38
N VAL A 113 38.46 15.28 -22.25
CA VAL A 113 37.31 16.06 -21.77
C VAL A 113 37.42 16.23 -20.25
N ALA A 114 37.22 17.47 -19.76
CA ALA A 114 37.24 17.79 -18.35
C ALA A 114 35.81 17.64 -17.76
N THR A 115 35.71 16.93 -16.67
CA THR A 115 34.39 16.79 -15.99
C THR A 115 34.52 17.13 -14.53
N ASN A 116 33.36 17.43 -13.91
CA ASN A 116 33.23 17.74 -12.50
C ASN A 116 32.28 16.72 -11.87
N GLU A 117 32.84 15.79 -11.09
CA GLU A 117 32.01 14.83 -10.35
C GLU A 117 31.50 15.53 -9.09
N ALA A 118 30.32 16.14 -9.19
CA ALA A 118 29.73 16.93 -8.12
C ALA A 118 28.70 16.10 -7.35
N PHE A 119 28.82 16.07 -6.01
CA PHE A 119 27.89 15.36 -5.13
C PHE A 119 27.05 16.29 -4.29
N PHE A 120 27.45 17.56 -4.16
CA PHE A 120 26.75 18.56 -3.35
C PHE A 120 26.96 19.95 -3.96
N PRO A 121 26.07 20.92 -3.63
CA PRO A 121 26.13 22.25 -4.27
C PRO A 121 27.34 23.09 -3.93
N SER A 122 27.82 23.04 -2.68
CA SER A 122 28.92 23.91 -2.22
C SER A 122 29.82 23.18 -1.23
N PRO A 123 31.06 23.66 -1.02
CA PRO A 123 31.96 23.03 -0.06
C PRO A 123 31.42 22.95 1.36
N SER A 124 30.53 23.88 1.76
CA SER A 124 29.92 23.87 3.09
C SER A 124 28.96 22.70 3.30
N ASP A 125 28.57 21.98 2.25
CA ASP A 125 27.67 20.82 2.32
C ASP A 125 28.45 19.51 2.49
N TYR A 126 29.77 19.55 2.51
CA TYR A 126 30.60 18.35 2.63
C TYR A 126 30.29 17.54 3.88
N ASP A 127 30.17 18.21 5.04
CA ASP A 127 29.92 17.53 6.31
C ASP A 127 28.60 16.76 6.27
N ALA A 128 27.56 17.37 5.69
CA ALA A 128 26.28 16.71 5.53
C ALA A 128 26.35 15.51 4.59
N HIS A 129 27.05 15.66 3.47
CA HIS A 129 27.20 14.56 2.50
C HIS A 129 28.04 13.42 3.09
N ASP A 130 29.08 13.74 3.84
CA ASP A 130 29.94 12.74 4.49
C ASP A 130 29.13 11.91 5.51
N ALA A 131 28.24 12.58 6.25
CA ALA A 131 27.32 11.90 7.18
C ALA A 131 26.35 10.99 6.40
N LEU A 132 25.84 11.46 5.26
CA LEU A 132 24.96 10.66 4.39
C LEU A 132 25.68 9.39 3.89
N MET A 133 26.95 9.50 3.53
CA MET A 133 27.76 8.35 3.13
C MET A 133 27.94 7.36 4.27
N ALA A 134 28.15 7.87 5.49
CA ALA A 134 28.23 7.00 6.68
C ALA A 134 26.92 6.26 6.90
N VAL A 135 25.79 6.93 6.73
CA VAL A 135 24.45 6.31 6.81
C VAL A 135 24.33 5.20 5.76
N ALA A 136 24.72 5.47 4.53
CA ALA A 136 24.62 4.53 3.40
C ALA A 136 25.47 3.26 3.63
N HIS A 137 26.65 3.42 4.23
CA HIS A 137 27.58 2.31 4.45
C HIS A 137 27.46 1.69 5.86
N ASN A 138 26.47 2.12 6.63
CA ASN A 138 26.22 1.67 8.00
C ASN A 138 27.47 1.82 8.89
N ALA A 139 28.17 2.95 8.73
CA ALA A 139 29.41 3.28 9.45
C ALA A 139 29.16 4.50 10.34
N MET A 140 30.16 4.83 11.17
CA MET A 140 30.14 6.05 11.99
C MET A 140 30.98 7.12 11.30
N VAL A 141 30.62 8.38 11.51
CA VAL A 141 31.38 9.51 10.93
C VAL A 141 32.84 9.48 11.43
N SER A 142 33.06 9.04 12.66
CA SER A 142 34.38 8.95 13.30
C SER A 142 35.25 7.81 12.75
N ASP A 143 34.71 6.90 11.97
CA ASP A 143 35.48 5.76 11.43
C ASP A 143 36.41 6.24 10.31
N ASP A 144 37.72 6.29 10.61
CA ASP A 144 38.73 6.78 9.67
C ASP A 144 39.01 5.81 8.50
N SER A 145 38.57 4.55 8.61
CA SER A 145 38.80 3.54 7.57
C SER A 145 37.79 3.58 6.41
N ARG A 146 36.69 4.31 6.60
CA ARG A 146 35.61 4.34 5.59
C ARG A 146 36.00 5.22 4.39
N PHE A 147 35.43 4.94 3.25
CA PHE A 147 35.60 5.77 2.05
C PHE A 147 35.00 7.16 2.24
N ARG A 148 35.76 8.18 1.89
CA ARG A 148 35.32 9.60 1.97
C ARG A 148 35.62 10.33 0.66
N LEU A 149 34.75 11.27 0.32
CA LEU A 149 35.02 12.24 -0.74
C LEU A 149 35.81 13.40 -0.11
N THR A 150 35.98 14.46 -0.86
CA THR A 150 36.64 15.69 -0.40
C THR A 150 35.68 16.85 -0.48
N PRO A 151 35.93 17.96 0.26
CA PRO A 151 35.10 19.16 0.10
C PRO A 151 35.12 19.74 -1.32
N ASP A 152 36.04 19.30 -2.15
CA ASP A 152 36.21 19.76 -3.53
C ASP A 152 35.21 19.09 -4.50
N HIS A 153 34.44 18.09 -4.05
CA HIS A 153 33.43 17.41 -4.88
C HIS A 153 32.09 18.20 -4.92
N TYR A 154 32.20 19.52 -5.04
CA TYR A 154 31.02 20.38 -5.16
C TYR A 154 30.80 20.81 -6.60
N LEU A 155 29.62 21.32 -6.91
CA LEU A 155 29.28 21.80 -8.24
C LEU A 155 30.01 23.11 -8.54
N LYS A 156 31.03 23.03 -9.36
CA LYS A 156 31.88 24.17 -9.70
C LYS A 156 31.26 25.02 -10.81
N SER A 157 31.41 26.31 -10.69
CA SER A 157 31.01 27.26 -11.73
C SER A 157 31.92 27.13 -12.97
N ARG A 158 31.44 27.68 -14.09
CA ARG A 158 32.22 27.72 -15.31
C ARG A 158 33.58 28.40 -15.10
N LYS A 159 33.59 29.49 -14.33
CA LYS A 159 34.81 30.22 -13.99
C LYS A 159 35.79 29.35 -13.20
N GLU A 160 35.29 28.62 -12.23
CA GLU A 160 36.12 27.71 -11.42
C GLU A 160 36.70 26.59 -12.26
N MET A 161 35.91 25.99 -13.18
CA MET A 161 36.36 24.93 -14.04
C MET A 161 37.40 25.46 -15.02
N ALA A 162 37.19 26.67 -15.58
CA ALA A 162 38.16 27.30 -16.48
C ALA A 162 39.52 27.54 -15.81
N ALA A 163 39.50 27.97 -14.57
CA ALA A 163 40.73 28.16 -13.80
C ALA A 163 41.42 26.83 -13.48
N LEU A 164 40.63 25.83 -13.09
CA LEU A 164 41.11 24.50 -12.69
C LEU A 164 41.85 23.81 -13.84
N PHE A 165 41.33 23.94 -15.09
CA PHE A 165 41.91 23.31 -16.29
C PHE A 165 42.55 24.33 -17.24
N ALA A 166 43.05 25.44 -16.73
CA ALA A 166 43.70 26.48 -17.55
C ALA A 166 44.85 25.95 -18.37
N ASP A 167 45.55 24.91 -17.89
CA ASP A 167 46.65 24.26 -18.57
C ASP A 167 46.20 23.28 -19.69
N LEU A 168 44.92 22.95 -19.75
CA LEU A 168 44.34 22.01 -20.73
C LEU A 168 43.07 22.61 -21.35
N PRO A 169 43.19 23.69 -22.13
CA PRO A 169 41.99 24.35 -22.68
C PRO A 169 41.22 23.42 -23.61
N GLU A 170 41.90 22.49 -24.32
CA GLU A 170 41.24 21.53 -25.20
C GLU A 170 40.28 20.62 -24.44
N ALA A 171 40.58 20.26 -23.21
CA ALA A 171 39.69 19.42 -22.39
C ALA A 171 38.39 20.18 -22.04
N LEU A 172 38.49 21.48 -21.82
CA LEU A 172 37.32 22.33 -21.53
C LEU A 172 36.49 22.55 -22.81
N GLU A 173 37.16 22.84 -23.94
CA GLU A 173 36.48 23.05 -25.23
C GLU A 173 35.65 21.82 -25.63
N ASN A 174 36.19 20.64 -25.38
CA ASN A 174 35.49 19.39 -25.72
C ASN A 174 34.21 19.18 -24.93
N THR A 175 33.99 19.83 -23.77
CA THR A 175 32.70 19.79 -23.09
C THR A 175 31.60 20.38 -23.97
N ILE A 176 31.92 21.47 -24.68
CA ILE A 176 31.00 22.13 -25.61
C ILE A 176 30.77 21.23 -26.81
N GLU A 177 31.83 20.60 -27.32
CA GLU A 177 31.73 19.70 -28.47
C GLU A 177 30.83 18.49 -28.15
N VAL A 178 30.98 17.90 -26.96
CA VAL A 178 30.12 16.81 -26.52
C VAL A 178 28.66 17.31 -26.44
N ALA A 179 28.44 18.51 -25.89
CA ALA A 179 27.08 19.08 -25.77
C ALA A 179 26.46 19.28 -27.18
N ARG A 180 27.25 19.76 -28.13
CA ARG A 180 26.78 19.98 -29.51
C ARG A 180 26.42 18.66 -30.20
N ARG A 181 27.13 17.59 -29.91
CA ARG A 181 26.87 16.26 -30.46
C ARG A 181 25.61 15.64 -29.88
N CYS A 182 25.17 16.08 -28.72
CA CYS A 182 23.99 15.56 -28.05
C CYS A 182 22.76 16.40 -28.45
N SER A 183 22.20 16.11 -29.61
CA SER A 183 21.09 16.88 -30.20
C SER A 183 19.75 16.14 -30.06
N PHE A 184 19.56 15.40 -29.01
CA PHE A 184 18.39 14.60 -28.79
C PHE A 184 17.64 15.09 -27.54
N MET A 185 16.30 15.23 -27.66
CA MET A 185 15.42 15.54 -26.54
C MET A 185 14.37 14.45 -26.42
N LEU A 186 14.24 13.90 -25.25
CA LEU A 186 13.25 12.87 -24.94
C LEU A 186 11.83 13.45 -25.05
N LYS A 187 10.95 12.74 -25.77
CA LYS A 187 9.57 13.19 -26.00
C LYS A 187 8.61 12.30 -25.24
N THR A 188 7.51 12.91 -24.80
CA THR A 188 6.41 12.15 -24.20
C THR A 188 5.67 11.37 -25.28
N ARG A 189 5.03 10.26 -24.87
CA ARG A 189 4.26 9.41 -25.77
C ARG A 189 2.81 9.35 -25.28
N GLY A 190 1.87 9.18 -26.21
CA GLY A 190 0.49 8.87 -25.88
C GLY A 190 0.37 7.44 -25.32
N PRO A 191 -0.78 7.10 -24.74
CA PRO A 191 -0.97 5.79 -24.12
C PRO A 191 -0.74 4.62 -25.07
N ILE A 192 0.02 3.64 -24.63
CA ILE A 192 0.33 2.40 -25.37
C ILE A 192 -0.32 1.26 -24.61
N LEU A 193 -1.23 0.52 -25.26
CA LEU A 193 -1.89 -0.64 -24.68
C LEU A 193 -1.58 -1.88 -25.52
N PRO A 194 -1.45 -3.05 -24.89
CA PRO A 194 -1.33 -4.27 -25.65
C PRO A 194 -2.63 -4.56 -26.40
N ARG A 195 -2.55 -5.29 -27.50
CA ARG A 195 -3.72 -5.71 -28.27
C ARG A 195 -4.45 -6.82 -27.48
N PHE A 196 -5.72 -6.61 -27.23
CA PHE A 196 -6.54 -7.61 -26.55
C PHE A 196 -6.99 -8.71 -27.51
N THR A 197 -7.48 -8.31 -28.69
CA THR A 197 -7.89 -9.26 -29.74
C THR A 197 -6.66 -9.52 -30.62
N GLY A 198 -6.32 -10.74 -30.83
CA GLY A 198 -5.12 -11.21 -31.52
C GLY A 198 -4.57 -10.37 -32.67
N ALA A 199 -3.43 -10.75 -33.14
CA ALA A 199 -2.58 -9.92 -33.97
C ALA A 199 -3.15 -9.66 -35.36
N SER A 200 -3.66 -8.44 -35.60
CA SER A 200 -3.75 -7.88 -36.92
C SER A 200 -2.62 -6.85 -37.06
N ASP A 201 -1.89 -6.91 -38.16
CA ASP A 201 -0.81 -5.95 -38.44
C ASP A 201 -1.37 -4.58 -38.85
N ASP A 202 -2.67 -4.53 -39.18
CA ASP A 202 -3.37 -3.28 -39.54
C ASP A 202 -3.94 -2.64 -38.26
N PRO A 203 -3.45 -1.46 -37.84
CA PRO A 203 -3.95 -0.82 -36.62
C PRO A 203 -5.45 -0.50 -36.66
N GLU A 204 -5.99 -0.13 -37.83
CA GLU A 204 -7.41 0.19 -37.96
C GLU A 204 -8.28 -1.05 -37.80
N GLU A 205 -7.86 -2.17 -38.39
CA GLU A 205 -8.56 -3.46 -38.26
C GLU A 205 -8.54 -3.94 -36.80
N ALA A 206 -7.40 -3.82 -36.13
CA ALA A 206 -7.25 -4.17 -34.72
C ALA A 206 -8.17 -3.34 -33.84
N GLU A 207 -8.25 -2.04 -34.11
CA GLU A 207 -9.11 -1.13 -33.36
C GLU A 207 -10.60 -1.50 -33.53
N ARG A 208 -11.00 -1.79 -34.78
CA ARG A 208 -12.38 -2.22 -35.09
C ARG A 208 -12.72 -3.54 -34.36
N ALA A 209 -11.78 -4.47 -34.33
CA ALA A 209 -11.95 -5.75 -33.62
C ALA A 209 -12.15 -5.56 -32.12
N GLU A 210 -11.38 -4.66 -31.50
CA GLU A 210 -11.50 -4.35 -30.07
C GLU A 210 -12.84 -3.68 -29.76
N VAL A 211 -13.28 -2.75 -30.60
CA VAL A 211 -14.59 -2.07 -30.45
C VAL A 211 -15.71 -3.11 -30.53
N ALA A 212 -15.66 -4.01 -31.53
CA ALA A 212 -16.68 -5.05 -31.70
C ALA A 212 -16.70 -6.02 -30.52
N GLU A 213 -15.52 -6.41 -30.01
CA GLU A 213 -15.41 -7.33 -28.88
C GLU A 213 -15.94 -6.68 -27.59
N LEU A 214 -15.63 -5.39 -27.36
CA LEU A 214 -16.13 -4.67 -26.19
C LEU A 214 -17.67 -4.58 -26.24
N ARG A 215 -18.22 -4.23 -27.40
CA ARG A 215 -19.68 -4.15 -27.59
C ARG A 215 -20.34 -5.50 -27.31
N ARG A 216 -19.78 -6.58 -27.87
CA ARG A 216 -20.32 -7.93 -27.68
C ARG A 216 -20.34 -8.30 -26.20
N GLN A 217 -19.20 -8.12 -25.50
CA GLN A 217 -19.10 -8.47 -24.09
C GLN A 217 -20.01 -7.59 -23.22
N ALA A 218 -20.11 -6.30 -23.52
CA ALA A 218 -20.95 -5.37 -22.77
C ALA A 218 -22.44 -5.69 -22.93
N GLU A 219 -22.88 -5.96 -24.16
CA GLU A 219 -24.28 -6.29 -24.43
C GLU A 219 -24.68 -7.62 -23.79
N GLU A 220 -23.85 -8.65 -23.93
CA GLU A 220 -24.08 -9.95 -23.32
C GLU A 220 -24.06 -9.85 -21.79
N GLY A 221 -23.09 -9.11 -21.23
CA GLY A 221 -22.96 -8.91 -19.80
C GLY A 221 -24.11 -8.16 -19.19
N LEU A 222 -24.62 -7.14 -19.88
CA LEU A 222 -25.81 -6.41 -19.42
C LEU A 222 -27.03 -7.32 -19.38
N GLU A 223 -27.22 -8.13 -20.42
CA GLU A 223 -28.34 -9.09 -20.48
C GLU A 223 -28.28 -10.03 -19.28
N GLU A 224 -27.09 -10.56 -18.97
CA GLU A 224 -26.89 -11.45 -17.80
C GLU A 224 -27.17 -10.74 -16.47
N ARG A 225 -26.72 -9.48 -16.33
CA ARG A 225 -26.96 -8.71 -15.12
C ARG A 225 -28.45 -8.45 -14.89
N LEU A 226 -29.16 -8.06 -15.95
CA LEU A 226 -30.58 -7.76 -15.84
C LEU A 226 -31.39 -9.02 -15.55
N ALA A 227 -31.03 -10.16 -16.13
CA ALA A 227 -31.67 -11.44 -15.88
C ALA A 227 -31.48 -11.90 -14.43
N LYS A 228 -30.26 -11.72 -13.87
CA LYS A 228 -29.93 -12.21 -12.52
C LYS A 228 -30.34 -11.25 -11.41
N LEU A 229 -30.10 -9.94 -11.59
CA LEU A 229 -30.27 -8.94 -10.53
C LEU A 229 -31.41 -7.97 -10.78
N GLY A 230 -31.96 -7.94 -12.00
CA GLY A 230 -33.04 -7.07 -12.35
C GLY A 230 -32.62 -5.62 -12.59
N MET A 231 -33.60 -4.75 -12.71
CA MET A 231 -33.44 -3.34 -13.00
C MET A 231 -33.66 -2.51 -11.74
N ALA A 232 -33.01 -1.36 -11.64
CA ALA A 232 -33.24 -0.41 -10.57
C ALA A 232 -34.67 0.12 -10.60
N PRO A 233 -35.30 0.40 -9.45
CA PRO A 233 -36.67 0.93 -9.40
C PRO A 233 -36.79 2.20 -10.24
N GLY A 234 -37.84 2.26 -11.05
CA GLY A 234 -38.15 3.42 -11.91
C GLY A 234 -37.44 3.39 -13.26
N TYR A 235 -36.68 2.36 -13.55
CA TYR A 235 -35.97 2.22 -14.82
C TYR A 235 -36.46 1.04 -15.63
N LYS A 236 -36.43 1.18 -16.96
CA LYS A 236 -36.78 0.14 -17.92
C LYS A 236 -35.51 -0.40 -18.60
N GLU A 237 -35.60 -1.55 -19.24
CA GLU A 237 -34.50 -2.13 -20.01
C GLU A 237 -33.99 -1.14 -21.08
N GLU A 238 -34.88 -0.38 -21.71
CA GLU A 238 -34.50 0.63 -22.72
C GLU A 238 -33.55 1.68 -22.14
N ASP A 239 -33.77 2.08 -20.89
CA ASP A 239 -32.92 3.08 -20.23
C ASP A 239 -31.50 2.55 -20.09
N TYR A 240 -31.36 1.29 -19.69
CA TYR A 240 -30.04 0.63 -19.58
C TYR A 240 -29.36 0.53 -20.93
N ARG A 241 -30.09 0.12 -21.96
CA ARG A 241 -29.52 -0.07 -23.30
C ARG A 241 -29.09 1.26 -23.91
N GLU A 242 -29.86 2.32 -23.69
CA GLU A 242 -29.50 3.68 -24.17
C GLU A 242 -28.23 4.17 -23.49
N ARG A 243 -28.13 4.00 -22.19
CA ARG A 243 -26.94 4.41 -21.45
C ARG A 243 -25.72 3.59 -21.87
N LEU A 244 -25.89 2.28 -22.05
CA LEU A 244 -24.81 1.40 -22.49
C LEU A 244 -24.28 1.85 -23.86
N ALA A 245 -25.18 2.13 -24.80
CA ALA A 245 -24.81 2.61 -26.14
C ALA A 245 -24.06 3.95 -26.06
N PHE A 246 -24.54 4.86 -25.21
CA PHE A 246 -23.90 6.17 -25.01
C PHE A 246 -22.47 5.97 -24.47
N GLU A 247 -22.31 5.17 -23.42
CA GLU A 247 -20.99 4.92 -22.82
C GLU A 247 -20.04 4.24 -23.81
N LEU A 248 -20.51 3.24 -24.55
CA LEU A 248 -19.71 2.57 -25.58
C LEU A 248 -19.23 3.54 -26.65
N GLY A 249 -20.12 4.46 -27.06
CA GLY A 249 -19.77 5.50 -28.02
C GLY A 249 -18.64 6.41 -27.52
N VAL A 250 -18.70 6.84 -26.25
CA VAL A 250 -17.66 7.68 -25.64
C VAL A 250 -16.35 6.90 -25.54
N ILE A 251 -16.40 5.65 -25.09
CA ILE A 251 -15.19 4.80 -24.95
C ILE A 251 -14.52 4.62 -26.32
N GLN A 252 -15.30 4.38 -27.35
CA GLN A 252 -14.79 4.24 -28.72
C GLN A 252 -14.12 5.51 -29.21
N ARG A 253 -14.80 6.66 -29.06
CA ARG A 253 -14.26 7.96 -29.50
C ARG A 253 -12.97 8.32 -28.78
N MET A 254 -12.85 7.98 -27.51
CA MET A 254 -11.65 8.26 -26.70
C MET A 254 -10.55 7.19 -26.86
N LYS A 255 -10.84 6.13 -27.63
CA LYS A 255 -9.88 5.05 -27.97
C LYS A 255 -9.43 4.22 -26.78
N PHE A 256 -10.37 3.87 -25.89
CA PHE A 256 -10.09 3.03 -24.72
C PHE A 256 -10.79 1.66 -24.70
N PRO A 257 -11.30 1.09 -25.82
CA PRO A 257 -11.88 -0.26 -25.76
C PRO A 257 -10.93 -1.30 -25.22
N GLY A 258 -9.65 -1.26 -25.62
CA GLY A 258 -8.63 -2.19 -25.17
C GLY A 258 -8.41 -2.13 -23.67
N TYR A 259 -8.43 -0.94 -23.10
CA TYR A 259 -8.25 -0.75 -21.65
C TYR A 259 -9.38 -1.45 -20.86
N PHE A 260 -10.63 -1.23 -21.28
CA PHE A 260 -11.78 -1.87 -20.64
C PHE A 260 -11.72 -3.39 -20.78
N LEU A 261 -11.34 -3.89 -21.96
CA LEU A 261 -11.24 -5.33 -22.22
C LEU A 261 -10.15 -5.98 -21.35
N ILE A 262 -8.99 -5.33 -21.21
CA ILE A 262 -7.88 -5.85 -20.39
C ILE A 262 -8.31 -5.93 -18.92
N VAL A 263 -8.92 -4.86 -18.40
CA VAL A 263 -9.37 -4.84 -17.00
C VAL A 263 -10.46 -5.91 -16.78
N ALA A 264 -11.43 -6.00 -17.71
CA ALA A 264 -12.49 -7.01 -17.61
C ALA A 264 -11.90 -8.42 -17.62
N ASP A 265 -10.90 -8.66 -18.45
CA ASP A 265 -10.28 -9.97 -18.59
C ASP A 265 -9.69 -10.47 -17.25
N PHE A 266 -8.83 -9.69 -16.61
CA PHE A 266 -8.21 -10.18 -15.39
C PHE A 266 -9.18 -10.23 -14.20
N ILE A 267 -10.19 -9.36 -14.19
CA ILE A 267 -11.24 -9.43 -13.15
C ILE A 267 -12.09 -10.71 -13.34
N LYS A 268 -12.49 -11.01 -14.57
CA LYS A 268 -13.26 -12.24 -14.87
C LYS A 268 -12.45 -13.48 -14.49
N TRP A 269 -11.15 -13.47 -14.82
CA TRP A 269 -10.27 -14.59 -14.43
C TRP A 269 -10.25 -14.75 -12.91
N ALA A 270 -10.12 -13.66 -12.17
CA ALA A 270 -10.11 -13.70 -10.70
C ALA A 270 -11.43 -14.27 -10.15
N LYS A 271 -12.55 -13.79 -10.67
CA LYS A 271 -13.87 -14.24 -10.23
C LYS A 271 -14.11 -15.73 -10.58
N GLN A 272 -13.64 -16.20 -11.74
CA GLN A 272 -13.73 -17.59 -12.16
C GLN A 272 -12.87 -18.51 -11.29
N HIS A 273 -11.81 -17.98 -10.66
CA HIS A 273 -10.93 -18.73 -9.78
C HIS A 273 -11.26 -18.50 -8.30
N ASP A 274 -12.46 -17.97 -8.04
CA ASP A 274 -12.98 -17.76 -6.68
C ASP A 274 -12.10 -16.81 -5.85
N ILE A 275 -11.47 -15.86 -6.52
CA ILE A 275 -10.67 -14.80 -5.87
C ILE A 275 -11.59 -13.58 -5.69
N PRO A 276 -11.85 -13.15 -4.44
CA PRO A 276 -12.74 -12.00 -4.22
C PRO A 276 -12.21 -10.72 -4.85
N VAL A 277 -13.12 -10.00 -5.52
CA VAL A 277 -12.87 -8.69 -6.13
C VAL A 277 -13.89 -7.71 -5.52
N GLY A 278 -13.44 -6.53 -5.14
CA GLY A 278 -14.32 -5.50 -4.57
C GLY A 278 -15.35 -4.99 -5.58
N PRO A 279 -16.47 -4.46 -5.10
CA PRO A 279 -17.55 -3.99 -5.99
C PRO A 279 -17.17 -2.76 -6.81
N GLY A 280 -16.09 -2.07 -6.43
CA GLY A 280 -15.59 -0.90 -7.12
C GLY A 280 -14.87 0.03 -6.19
N ARG A 281 -14.21 1.02 -6.78
CA ARG A 281 -13.45 2.03 -6.06
C ARG A 281 -13.26 3.21 -7.00
N GLY A 282 -13.26 4.43 -6.44
CA GLY A 282 -13.08 5.65 -7.23
C GLY A 282 -14.27 5.92 -8.15
N SER A 283 -13.99 6.52 -9.30
CA SER A 283 -15.03 6.96 -10.24
C SER A 283 -15.55 5.84 -11.16
N GLY A 284 -14.82 4.74 -11.27
CA GLY A 284 -15.15 3.65 -12.21
C GLY A 284 -16.52 3.02 -11.96
N ALA A 285 -17.02 3.05 -10.73
CA ALA A 285 -18.34 2.53 -10.38
C ALA A 285 -19.47 3.30 -11.06
N GLY A 286 -19.18 4.46 -11.63
CA GLY A 286 -20.17 5.26 -12.40
C GLY A 286 -20.41 4.75 -13.81
N SER A 287 -19.71 3.71 -14.28
CA SER A 287 -19.82 3.18 -15.63
C SER A 287 -20.74 1.97 -15.70
N LEU A 288 -21.76 2.04 -16.56
CA LEU A 288 -22.62 0.90 -16.84
C LEU A 288 -21.89 -0.19 -17.65
N VAL A 289 -20.98 0.23 -18.54
CA VAL A 289 -20.14 -0.71 -19.28
C VAL A 289 -19.28 -1.53 -18.29
N ALA A 290 -18.69 -0.87 -17.28
CA ALA A 290 -17.90 -1.55 -16.25
C ALA A 290 -18.77 -2.56 -15.47
N TYR A 291 -20.01 -2.18 -15.16
CA TYR A 291 -20.97 -3.06 -14.48
C TYR A 291 -21.32 -4.27 -15.36
N ALA A 292 -21.60 -4.04 -16.65
CA ALA A 292 -21.92 -5.12 -17.61
C ALA A 292 -20.75 -6.07 -17.78
N LEU A 293 -19.52 -5.57 -17.80
CA LEU A 293 -18.29 -6.37 -17.97
C LEU A 293 -17.86 -7.06 -16.66
N THR A 294 -18.57 -6.83 -15.58
CA THR A 294 -18.25 -7.30 -14.21
C THR A 294 -16.98 -6.70 -13.60
N ILE A 295 -16.49 -5.61 -14.17
CA ILE A 295 -15.38 -4.84 -13.57
C ILE A 295 -15.82 -4.29 -12.21
N THR A 296 -17.07 -3.79 -12.15
CA THR A 296 -17.67 -3.30 -10.92
C THR A 296 -18.94 -4.12 -10.63
N ASP A 297 -19.40 -4.08 -9.39
CA ASP A 297 -20.63 -4.77 -8.96
C ASP A 297 -21.66 -3.77 -8.45
N VAL A 298 -21.54 -2.51 -8.87
CA VAL A 298 -22.43 -1.40 -8.48
C VAL A 298 -23.24 -1.02 -9.71
N ASP A 299 -24.57 -1.14 -9.63
CA ASP A 299 -25.46 -0.66 -10.71
C ASP A 299 -25.52 0.87 -10.67
N PRO A 300 -24.92 1.57 -11.64
CA PRO A 300 -24.90 3.04 -11.57
C PRO A 300 -26.27 3.68 -11.75
N MET A 301 -27.24 2.96 -12.34
CA MET A 301 -28.62 3.45 -12.46
C MET A 301 -29.29 3.49 -11.08
N ARG A 302 -29.05 2.47 -10.27
CA ARG A 302 -29.64 2.36 -8.91
C ARG A 302 -29.25 3.52 -8.02
N PHE A 303 -28.01 4.02 -8.15
CA PHE A 303 -27.45 5.06 -7.28
C PHE A 303 -27.32 6.41 -7.96
N SER A 304 -27.80 6.55 -9.20
CA SER A 304 -27.71 7.79 -9.99
C SER A 304 -26.27 8.27 -10.14
N LEU A 305 -25.36 7.33 -10.45
CA LEU A 305 -23.94 7.64 -10.65
C LEU A 305 -23.72 8.13 -12.07
N LEU A 306 -22.71 9.00 -12.25
CA LEU A 306 -22.47 9.67 -13.52
C LEU A 306 -21.22 9.12 -14.20
N PHE A 307 -21.38 8.70 -15.46
CA PHE A 307 -20.28 8.21 -16.30
C PHE A 307 -19.25 9.32 -16.57
N GLU A 308 -19.73 10.55 -16.74
CA GLU A 308 -18.87 11.70 -17.07
C GLU A 308 -17.90 12.06 -15.93
N ARG A 309 -18.19 11.62 -14.71
CA ARG A 309 -17.26 11.79 -13.59
C ARG A 309 -16.06 10.86 -13.75
N PHE A 310 -16.27 9.71 -14.39
CA PHE A 310 -15.22 8.71 -14.67
C PHE A 310 -14.49 9.00 -15.98
N LEU A 311 -15.22 9.14 -17.06
CA LEU A 311 -14.66 9.34 -18.39
C LEU A 311 -15.43 10.47 -19.09
N ASN A 312 -14.77 11.59 -19.30
CA ASN A 312 -15.39 12.81 -19.80
C ASN A 312 -14.92 13.09 -21.22
N PRO A 313 -15.82 13.04 -22.22
CA PRO A 313 -15.43 13.32 -23.62
C PRO A 313 -14.89 14.73 -23.84
N GLU A 314 -15.20 15.65 -22.94
CA GLU A 314 -14.72 17.04 -23.04
C GLU A 314 -13.38 17.25 -22.34
N ARG A 315 -12.77 16.18 -21.83
CA ARG A 315 -11.47 16.22 -21.15
C ARG A 315 -10.65 15.00 -21.58
N VAL A 316 -9.54 15.26 -22.24
CA VAL A 316 -8.65 14.17 -22.66
C VAL A 316 -7.85 13.71 -21.44
N SER A 317 -8.20 12.56 -20.90
CA SER A 317 -7.47 11.93 -19.79
C SER A 317 -7.70 10.42 -19.82
N MET A 318 -6.71 9.67 -19.32
CA MET A 318 -6.84 8.22 -19.21
C MET A 318 -7.89 7.86 -18.16
N PRO A 319 -8.73 6.87 -18.43
CA PRO A 319 -9.53 6.27 -17.37
C PRO A 319 -8.59 5.55 -16.40
N ASP A 320 -9.00 5.44 -15.16
CA ASP A 320 -8.20 4.83 -14.11
C ASP A 320 -9.12 3.96 -13.25
N PHE A 321 -9.07 2.64 -13.49
CA PHE A 321 -9.77 1.68 -12.66
C PHE A 321 -8.85 1.25 -11.53
N ASP A 322 -9.20 1.60 -10.31
CA ASP A 322 -8.60 1.06 -9.09
C ASP A 322 -9.39 -0.20 -8.72
N ILE A 323 -8.72 -1.33 -8.57
CA ILE A 323 -9.37 -2.60 -8.32
C ILE A 323 -8.92 -3.15 -6.96
N ASP A 324 -9.88 -3.44 -6.10
CA ASP A 324 -9.62 -4.10 -4.81
C ASP A 324 -9.70 -5.61 -5.00
N PHE A 325 -8.60 -6.30 -4.71
CA PHE A 325 -8.53 -7.77 -4.71
C PHE A 325 -8.35 -8.29 -3.29
N CYS A 326 -8.71 -9.54 -3.07
CA CYS A 326 -8.38 -10.27 -1.85
C CYS A 326 -6.87 -10.13 -1.58
N GLN A 327 -6.53 -9.66 -0.39
CA GLN A 327 -5.14 -9.39 -0.01
C GLN A 327 -4.23 -10.62 -0.17
N ASP A 328 -4.73 -11.80 0.18
CA ASP A 328 -3.94 -13.03 0.19
C ASP A 328 -3.71 -13.62 -1.21
N ARG A 329 -4.61 -13.34 -2.16
CA ARG A 329 -4.58 -13.97 -3.48
C ARG A 329 -4.34 -12.99 -4.63
N ARG A 330 -4.10 -11.74 -4.34
CA ARG A 330 -3.79 -10.70 -5.34
C ARG A 330 -2.65 -11.13 -6.28
N GLU A 331 -1.62 -11.74 -5.72
CA GLU A 331 -0.43 -12.17 -6.48
C GLU A 331 -0.78 -13.19 -7.58
N GLU A 332 -1.80 -14.00 -7.37
CA GLU A 332 -2.24 -14.97 -8.38
C GLU A 332 -2.78 -14.27 -9.63
N VAL A 333 -3.51 -13.16 -9.43
CA VAL A 333 -4.04 -12.37 -10.55
C VAL A 333 -2.89 -11.71 -11.32
N ILE A 334 -1.89 -11.19 -10.61
CA ILE A 334 -0.70 -10.59 -11.22
C ILE A 334 0.05 -11.63 -12.07
N ARG A 335 0.19 -12.85 -11.57
CA ARG A 335 0.83 -13.94 -12.34
C ARG A 335 0.05 -14.28 -13.60
N TYR A 336 -1.29 -14.28 -13.51
CA TYR A 336 -2.12 -14.49 -14.70
C TYR A 336 -1.85 -13.43 -15.77
N VAL A 337 -1.77 -12.15 -15.34
CA VAL A 337 -1.49 -11.03 -16.26
C VAL A 337 -0.11 -11.22 -16.91
N GLN A 338 0.90 -11.63 -16.14
CA GLN A 338 2.24 -11.91 -16.67
C GLN A 338 2.23 -13.05 -17.70
N GLN A 339 1.48 -14.11 -17.43
CA GLN A 339 1.39 -15.24 -18.33
C GLN A 339 0.66 -14.88 -19.61
N LYS A 340 -0.39 -14.09 -19.51
CA LYS A 340 -1.20 -13.72 -20.68
C LYS A 340 -0.49 -12.72 -21.60
N TYR A 341 0.10 -11.68 -21.02
CA TYR A 341 0.69 -10.57 -21.82
C TYR A 341 2.19 -10.70 -22.03
N GLY A 342 2.84 -11.62 -21.31
CA GLY A 342 4.28 -11.87 -21.41
C GLY A 342 5.06 -11.28 -20.24
N ARG A 343 6.00 -12.06 -19.72
CA ARG A 343 6.81 -11.66 -18.55
C ARG A 343 7.64 -10.40 -18.82
N GLU A 344 8.06 -10.19 -20.06
CA GLU A 344 8.85 -9.02 -20.45
C GLU A 344 8.01 -7.78 -20.67
N GLN A 345 6.69 -7.94 -20.73
CA GLN A 345 5.73 -6.85 -21.00
C GLN A 345 4.98 -6.37 -19.76
N VAL A 346 5.20 -7.00 -18.61
CA VAL A 346 4.49 -6.67 -17.36
C VAL A 346 5.50 -6.38 -16.27
N ALA A 347 5.35 -5.25 -15.58
CA ALA A 347 6.28 -4.84 -14.53
C ALA A 347 5.57 -4.03 -13.45
N GLN A 348 6.18 -4.05 -12.27
CA GLN A 348 5.79 -3.15 -11.18
C GLN A 348 6.41 -1.78 -11.40
N ILE A 349 5.82 -0.76 -10.79
CA ILE A 349 6.32 0.63 -10.88
C ILE A 349 7.23 0.90 -9.67
N ILE A 350 8.35 1.58 -9.91
CA ILE A 350 9.28 1.96 -8.85
C ILE A 350 8.69 3.10 -8.01
N THR A 351 9.03 3.12 -6.72
CA THR A 351 8.82 4.28 -5.85
C THR A 351 10.12 4.63 -5.16
N PHE A 352 10.29 5.91 -4.83
CA PHE A 352 11.50 6.40 -4.17
C PHE A 352 11.12 6.90 -2.77
N GLY A 353 11.70 6.28 -1.76
CA GLY A 353 11.54 6.74 -0.40
C GLY A 353 12.45 7.93 -0.13
N SER A 354 11.93 8.99 0.49
CA SER A 354 12.70 10.16 0.85
C SER A 354 12.91 10.25 2.36
N LEU A 355 14.00 10.91 2.76
CA LEU A 355 14.29 11.16 4.17
C LEU A 355 13.37 12.24 4.69
N GLN A 356 12.46 11.87 5.58
CA GLN A 356 11.64 12.82 6.32
C GLN A 356 12.41 13.29 7.57
N ALA A 357 11.97 14.40 8.18
CA ALA A 357 12.67 15.03 9.28
C ALA A 357 13.09 14.06 10.40
N ARG A 358 12.13 13.27 10.90
CA ARG A 358 12.42 12.33 11.99
C ARG A 358 13.40 11.23 11.58
N ALA A 359 13.27 10.72 10.35
CA ALA A 359 14.18 9.70 9.84
C ALA A 359 15.57 10.24 9.65
N ALA A 360 15.69 11.48 9.14
CA ALA A 360 16.97 12.16 8.98
C ALA A 360 17.67 12.32 10.35
N LEU A 361 16.93 12.80 11.35
CA LEU A 361 17.46 12.97 12.70
C LEU A 361 17.96 11.65 13.31
N ARG A 362 17.21 10.57 13.16
CA ARG A 362 17.61 9.27 13.69
C ARG A 362 18.84 8.72 13.00
N ASP A 363 18.89 8.80 11.68
CA ASP A 363 20.03 8.28 10.90
C ASP A 363 21.30 9.09 11.19
N VAL A 364 21.21 10.42 11.21
CA VAL A 364 22.35 11.28 11.48
C VAL A 364 22.79 11.14 12.94
N GLY A 365 21.85 11.07 13.87
CA GLY A 365 22.16 10.85 15.28
C GLY A 365 22.94 9.57 15.51
N ARG A 366 22.54 8.50 14.78
CA ARG A 366 23.24 7.22 14.85
C ARG A 366 24.69 7.32 14.37
N VAL A 367 24.92 7.93 13.22
CA VAL A 367 26.29 8.04 12.67
C VAL A 367 27.16 9.05 13.41
N LEU A 368 26.57 9.99 14.17
CA LEU A 368 27.29 10.89 15.08
C LEU A 368 27.50 10.27 16.46
N GLU A 369 27.08 9.01 16.65
CA GLU A 369 27.25 8.26 17.90
C GLU A 369 26.52 8.88 19.09
N MET A 370 25.39 9.55 18.82
CA MET A 370 24.55 10.11 19.87
C MET A 370 23.71 9.00 20.54
N PRO A 371 23.47 9.09 21.86
CA PRO A 371 22.60 8.13 22.54
C PRO A 371 21.21 8.10 21.92
N TYR A 372 20.65 6.89 21.71
CA TYR A 372 19.35 6.72 21.08
C TYR A 372 18.25 7.50 21.81
N GLY A 373 18.25 7.45 23.14
CA GLY A 373 17.27 8.16 23.96
C GLY A 373 17.27 9.67 23.73
N GLN A 374 18.48 10.25 23.58
CA GLN A 374 18.63 11.69 23.32
C GLN A 374 18.05 12.05 21.94
N VAL A 375 18.38 11.26 20.92
CA VAL A 375 17.90 11.48 19.56
C VAL A 375 16.38 11.32 19.48
N ASP A 376 15.84 10.31 20.16
CA ASP A 376 14.39 10.06 20.17
C ASP A 376 13.65 11.23 20.84
N LYS A 377 14.22 11.77 21.90
CA LYS A 377 13.67 12.95 22.60
C LYS A 377 13.60 14.15 21.65
N ILE A 378 14.66 14.37 20.87
CA ILE A 378 14.71 15.45 19.87
C ILE A 378 13.67 15.20 18.76
N CYS A 379 13.55 13.95 18.27
CA CYS A 379 12.58 13.60 17.23
C CYS A 379 11.14 13.86 17.66
N LYS A 380 10.82 13.64 18.92
CA LYS A 380 9.48 13.87 19.45
C LYS A 380 9.07 15.35 19.45
N LEU A 381 10.04 16.25 19.40
CA LEU A 381 9.77 17.68 19.31
C LEU A 381 9.34 18.11 17.89
N VAL A 382 9.57 17.25 16.89
CA VAL A 382 9.16 17.51 15.49
C VAL A 382 7.76 16.95 15.28
N PRO A 383 6.79 17.77 14.83
CA PRO A 383 5.43 17.26 14.56
C PRO A 383 5.44 16.13 13.54
N ASN A 384 4.60 15.11 13.76
CA ASN A 384 4.51 13.96 12.87
C ASN A 384 3.09 13.82 12.32
N ASN A 385 2.84 14.49 11.21
CA ASN A 385 1.58 14.37 10.48
C ASN A 385 1.91 13.83 9.08
N PRO A 386 1.66 12.54 8.81
CA PRO A 386 2.01 11.96 7.50
C PRO A 386 1.33 12.65 6.31
N ALA A 387 0.13 13.22 6.53
CA ALA A 387 -0.60 13.91 5.45
C ALA A 387 0.00 15.28 5.13
N ASN A 388 0.67 15.90 6.09
CA ASN A 388 1.27 17.22 5.93
C ASN A 388 2.56 17.29 6.77
N PRO A 389 3.65 16.68 6.29
CA PRO A 389 4.91 16.64 7.05
C PRO A 389 5.46 18.04 7.28
N THR A 390 5.93 18.30 8.51
CA THR A 390 6.57 19.57 8.87
C THR A 390 8.04 19.49 8.51
N PRO A 391 8.57 20.39 7.66
CA PRO A 391 10.00 20.43 7.40
C PRO A 391 10.78 20.73 8.69
N LEU A 392 11.98 20.17 8.81
CA LEU A 392 12.79 20.35 10.00
C LEU A 392 13.13 21.83 10.26
N SER A 393 13.37 22.59 9.20
CA SER A 393 13.63 24.03 9.30
C SER A 393 12.47 24.76 9.99
N LYS A 394 11.24 24.42 9.60
CA LYS A 394 10.04 25.01 10.21
C LYS A 394 9.87 24.54 11.66
N ALA A 395 10.14 23.28 11.93
CA ALA A 395 10.07 22.74 13.30
C ALA A 395 11.04 23.46 14.22
N ILE A 396 12.27 23.71 13.76
CA ILE A 396 13.28 24.45 14.53
C ILE A 396 12.81 25.88 14.80
N GLU A 397 12.20 26.52 13.80
CA GLU A 397 11.67 27.89 13.93
C GLU A 397 10.50 27.95 14.92
N GLU A 398 9.60 26.98 14.91
CA GLU A 398 8.38 26.97 15.72
C GLU A 398 8.54 26.38 17.12
N GLU A 399 9.55 25.52 17.35
CA GLU A 399 9.75 24.83 18.63
C GLU A 399 11.01 25.32 19.32
N PRO A 400 10.87 26.20 20.32
CA PRO A 400 12.06 26.77 21.03
C PRO A 400 12.98 25.72 21.67
N ARG A 401 12.41 24.58 22.10
CA ARG A 401 13.21 23.52 22.75
C ARG A 401 14.27 22.92 21.82
N LEU A 402 13.99 22.88 20.51
CA LEU A 402 15.00 22.41 19.53
C LEU A 402 16.20 23.36 19.51
N ARG A 403 15.94 24.67 19.49
CA ARG A 403 17.02 25.68 19.51
C ARG A 403 17.79 25.64 20.81
N GLU A 404 17.10 25.47 21.93
CA GLU A 404 17.72 25.38 23.27
C GLU A 404 18.66 24.18 23.37
N GLU A 405 18.24 23.00 22.85
CA GLU A 405 19.08 21.80 22.87
C GLU A 405 20.33 22.01 22.00
N ALA A 406 20.20 22.71 20.86
CA ALA A 406 21.34 22.99 19.99
C ALA A 406 22.34 23.94 20.66
N GLU A 407 21.83 24.90 21.44
CA GLU A 407 22.69 25.85 22.20
C GLU A 407 23.44 25.16 23.34
N LYS A 408 22.83 24.16 23.97
CA LYS A 408 23.43 23.44 25.10
C LYS A 408 24.55 22.50 24.67
N GLU A 409 24.40 21.85 23.51
CA GLU A 409 25.35 20.82 23.07
C GLU A 409 25.72 21.01 21.59
N PRO A 410 27.03 21.18 21.29
CA PRO A 410 27.47 21.33 19.89
C PRO A 410 27.06 20.15 18.99
N VAL A 411 27.00 18.92 19.52
CA VAL A 411 26.61 17.74 18.72
C VAL A 411 25.15 17.85 18.28
N VAL A 412 24.27 18.45 19.10
CA VAL A 412 22.87 18.65 18.72
C VAL A 412 22.77 19.70 17.61
N ALA A 413 23.56 20.79 17.70
CA ALA A 413 23.62 21.82 16.66
C ALA A 413 24.07 21.18 15.33
N ARG A 414 25.08 20.31 15.36
CA ARG A 414 25.59 19.61 14.20
C ARG A 414 24.53 18.65 13.65
N LEU A 415 23.85 17.93 14.54
CA LEU A 415 22.75 17.02 14.16
C LEU A 415 21.67 17.77 13.37
N LEU A 416 21.21 18.90 13.88
CA LEU A 416 20.15 19.69 13.24
C LEU A 416 20.62 20.27 11.90
N ASP A 417 21.86 20.76 11.82
CA ASP A 417 22.40 21.30 10.58
C ASP A 417 22.49 20.22 9.47
N ILE A 418 23.07 19.07 9.80
CA ILE A 418 23.21 17.97 8.84
C ILE A 418 21.84 17.45 8.41
N ALA A 419 20.95 17.22 9.38
CA ALA A 419 19.61 16.68 9.09
C ALA A 419 18.81 17.61 8.19
N GLN A 420 18.90 18.93 8.37
CA GLN A 420 18.23 19.89 7.49
C GLN A 420 18.75 19.80 6.06
N LYS A 421 20.04 19.60 5.89
CA LYS A 421 20.66 19.56 4.55
C LYS A 421 20.34 18.28 3.80
N ILE A 422 20.13 17.14 4.51
CA ILE A 422 19.82 15.86 3.85
C ILE A 422 18.33 15.54 3.81
N GLU A 423 17.50 16.29 4.55
CA GLU A 423 16.04 16.10 4.52
C GLU A 423 15.53 16.26 3.10
N GLY A 424 14.64 15.36 2.68
CA GLY A 424 14.03 15.38 1.36
C GLY A 424 14.81 14.62 0.30
N LEU A 425 16.07 14.25 0.57
CA LEU A 425 16.85 13.46 -0.39
C LEU A 425 16.27 12.05 -0.48
N TYR A 426 16.41 11.42 -1.66
CA TYR A 426 15.98 10.04 -1.86
C TYR A 426 16.91 9.10 -1.10
N ARG A 427 16.30 8.15 -0.40
CA ARG A 427 17.02 7.20 0.44
C ARG A 427 17.19 5.84 -0.22
N HIS A 428 16.10 5.33 -0.77
CA HIS A 428 16.11 4.00 -1.41
C HIS A 428 15.00 3.88 -2.42
N ALA A 429 15.14 2.90 -3.31
CA ALA A 429 14.13 2.53 -4.28
C ALA A 429 13.36 1.31 -3.76
N SER A 430 12.07 1.29 -4.02
CA SER A 430 11.22 0.14 -3.72
C SER A 430 10.15 0.04 -4.80
N THR A 431 9.20 -0.89 -4.63
CA THR A 431 8.13 -1.07 -5.60
C THR A 431 6.84 -0.42 -5.13
N HIS A 432 6.07 0.12 -6.07
CA HIS A 432 4.74 0.64 -5.80
C HIS A 432 3.85 -0.50 -5.29
N ALA A 433 3.07 -0.21 -4.26
CA ALA A 433 2.27 -1.23 -3.59
C ALA A 433 1.24 -1.90 -4.50
N ALA A 434 0.72 -1.17 -5.49
CA ALA A 434 -0.41 -1.64 -6.30
C ALA A 434 -0.19 -1.54 -7.81
N GLY A 435 0.62 -0.58 -8.26
CA GLY A 435 0.73 -0.22 -9.67
C GLY A 435 1.50 -1.21 -10.52
N ILE A 436 0.88 -1.64 -11.61
CA ILE A 436 1.48 -2.53 -12.60
C ILE A 436 1.30 -1.90 -13.97
N VAL A 437 2.32 -2.01 -14.83
CA VAL A 437 2.22 -1.55 -16.23
C VAL A 437 2.27 -2.77 -17.15
N ILE A 438 1.49 -2.70 -18.23
CA ILE A 438 1.44 -3.74 -19.26
C ILE A 438 1.74 -3.05 -20.59
N GLY A 439 2.82 -3.47 -21.24
CA GLY A 439 3.21 -2.91 -22.53
C GLY A 439 2.80 -3.75 -23.71
N ASP A 440 2.85 -3.16 -24.90
CA ASP A 440 2.57 -3.86 -26.17
C ASP A 440 3.81 -4.53 -26.75
N ARG A 441 4.96 -4.35 -26.10
CA ARG A 441 6.29 -4.87 -26.49
C ARG A 441 7.11 -5.03 -25.21
N PRO A 442 8.29 -5.68 -25.28
CA PRO A 442 9.15 -5.74 -24.10
C PRO A 442 9.38 -4.35 -23.51
N LEU A 443 9.19 -4.21 -22.22
CA LEU A 443 9.22 -2.90 -21.55
C LEU A 443 10.57 -2.21 -21.64
N SER A 444 11.66 -2.98 -21.77
CA SER A 444 13.01 -2.42 -21.95
C SER A 444 13.17 -1.63 -23.25
N GLN A 445 12.22 -1.76 -24.19
CA GLN A 445 12.18 -0.94 -25.40
C GLN A 445 11.49 0.41 -25.18
N LEU A 446 10.85 0.58 -24.03
CA LEU A 446 10.04 1.77 -23.71
C LEU A 446 10.63 2.56 -22.54
N VAL A 447 11.07 1.87 -21.48
CA VAL A 447 11.60 2.50 -20.26
C VAL A 447 12.75 1.66 -19.71
N PRO A 448 13.70 2.29 -18.99
CA PRO A 448 14.74 1.50 -18.32
C PRO A 448 14.14 0.67 -17.19
N MET A 449 14.66 -0.55 -17.01
CA MET A 449 14.14 -1.54 -16.07
C MET A 449 15.10 -1.74 -14.92
N TYR A 450 14.56 -2.20 -13.80
CA TYR A 450 15.23 -2.42 -12.53
C TYR A 450 14.78 -3.75 -11.94
N ARG A 451 15.58 -4.33 -11.08
CA ARG A 451 15.24 -5.56 -10.36
C ARG A 451 15.32 -5.30 -8.85
N ASP A 452 14.18 -5.42 -8.17
CA ASP A 452 14.15 -5.37 -6.72
C ASP A 452 14.58 -6.76 -6.22
N PRO A 453 15.64 -6.85 -5.39
CA PRO A 453 16.07 -8.17 -4.87
C PRO A 453 15.00 -8.96 -4.13
N ARG A 454 13.96 -8.27 -3.66
CA ARG A 454 12.84 -8.87 -2.90
C ARG A 454 11.71 -9.40 -3.77
N SER A 455 11.78 -9.20 -5.09
CA SER A 455 10.69 -9.55 -6.01
C SER A 455 11.24 -10.25 -7.25
N ASP A 456 10.47 -11.22 -7.78
CA ASP A 456 10.81 -11.92 -9.03
C ASP A 456 10.37 -11.13 -10.25
N MET A 457 9.54 -10.11 -10.06
CA MET A 457 8.94 -9.34 -11.14
C MET A 457 9.82 -8.14 -11.48
N PRO A 458 10.02 -7.84 -12.79
CA PRO A 458 10.78 -6.63 -13.14
C PRO A 458 10.06 -5.37 -12.68
N VAL A 459 10.83 -4.30 -12.48
CA VAL A 459 10.34 -3.01 -11.97
C VAL A 459 10.80 -1.93 -12.95
N THR A 460 9.95 -0.95 -13.25
CA THR A 460 10.33 0.19 -14.09
C THR A 460 11.28 1.12 -13.31
N GLN A 461 12.23 1.77 -13.97
CA GLN A 461 13.06 2.78 -13.32
C GLN A 461 12.38 4.15 -13.24
N PHE A 462 11.34 4.36 -14.07
CA PHE A 462 10.52 5.57 -13.98
C PHE A 462 9.41 5.35 -12.95
N ASN A 463 9.15 6.37 -12.14
CA ASN A 463 8.06 6.33 -11.17
C ASN A 463 6.72 6.55 -11.86
N MET A 464 5.64 6.53 -11.11
CA MET A 464 4.27 6.61 -11.61
C MET A 464 4.05 7.77 -12.59
N LYS A 465 4.58 8.96 -12.27
CA LYS A 465 4.44 10.15 -13.11
C LYS A 465 5.11 9.99 -14.47
N TRP A 466 6.34 9.47 -14.48
CA TRP A 466 7.14 9.40 -15.70
C TRP A 466 6.84 8.18 -16.54
N VAL A 467 6.38 7.07 -15.96
CA VAL A 467 5.90 5.89 -16.72
C VAL A 467 4.73 6.30 -17.62
N GLU A 468 3.83 7.10 -17.09
CA GLU A 468 2.68 7.58 -17.88
C GLU A 468 3.12 8.46 -19.06
N GLN A 469 4.08 9.35 -18.81
CA GLN A 469 4.61 10.22 -19.87
C GLN A 469 5.42 9.46 -20.92
N ALA A 470 5.95 8.30 -20.54
CA ALA A 470 6.65 7.40 -21.47
C ALA A 470 5.65 6.56 -22.29
N GLY A 471 4.35 6.67 -22.00
CA GLY A 471 3.29 6.00 -22.75
C GLY A 471 2.73 4.75 -22.09
N LEU A 472 3.25 4.32 -20.95
CA LEU A 472 2.77 3.12 -20.28
C LEU A 472 1.50 3.42 -19.48
N VAL A 473 0.55 2.49 -19.51
CA VAL A 473 -0.71 2.62 -18.81
C VAL A 473 -0.63 1.83 -17.50
N LYS A 474 -0.96 2.50 -16.41
CA LYS A 474 -0.94 1.92 -15.07
C LYS A 474 -2.25 1.17 -14.80
N PHE A 475 -2.14 0.02 -14.17
CA PHE A 475 -3.27 -0.77 -13.67
C PHE A 475 -3.03 -0.97 -12.17
N ASP A 476 -3.95 -0.55 -11.33
CA ASP A 476 -3.79 -0.63 -9.88
C ASP A 476 -4.47 -1.89 -9.33
N PHE A 477 -3.65 -2.80 -8.79
CA PHE A 477 -4.07 -4.05 -8.15
C PHE A 477 -3.95 -3.88 -6.64
N LEU A 478 -5.00 -3.35 -6.03
CA LEU A 478 -4.98 -3.06 -4.59
C LEU A 478 -5.37 -4.29 -3.78
N GLY A 479 -4.72 -4.51 -2.65
CA GLY A 479 -5.09 -5.56 -1.72
C GLY A 479 -5.99 -4.99 -0.63
N LEU A 480 -7.19 -5.55 -0.48
CA LEU A 480 -8.13 -5.12 0.56
C LEU A 480 -8.40 -6.29 1.51
N LYS A 481 -7.92 -6.15 2.75
CA LYS A 481 -8.06 -7.18 3.79
C LYS A 481 -9.52 -7.56 4.05
N THR A 482 -10.43 -6.60 3.96
CA THR A 482 -11.86 -6.82 4.21
C THR A 482 -12.45 -7.89 3.26
N LEU A 483 -11.99 -7.91 2.01
CA LEU A 483 -12.44 -8.95 1.05
C LEU A 483 -12.03 -10.34 1.51
N THR A 484 -10.82 -10.45 2.07
CA THR A 484 -10.31 -11.72 2.62
C THR A 484 -11.15 -12.14 3.85
N VAL A 485 -11.49 -11.18 4.71
CA VAL A 485 -12.35 -11.43 5.88
C VAL A 485 -13.71 -11.95 5.43
N LEU A 486 -14.32 -11.30 4.44
CA LEU A 486 -15.64 -11.70 3.92
C LEU A 486 -15.59 -13.12 3.32
N LYS A 487 -14.57 -13.42 2.54
CA LYS A 487 -14.39 -14.74 1.93
C LYS A 487 -14.21 -15.81 3.01
N THR A 488 -13.37 -15.54 4.01
CA THR A 488 -13.13 -16.47 5.13
C THR A 488 -14.41 -16.71 5.91
N ALA A 489 -15.19 -15.66 6.18
CA ALA A 489 -16.46 -15.77 6.88
C ALA A 489 -17.47 -16.61 6.10
N ILE A 490 -17.53 -16.39 4.77
CA ILE A 490 -18.42 -17.15 3.88
C ILE A 490 -18.01 -18.63 3.88
N ASP A 491 -16.71 -18.91 3.85
CA ASP A 491 -16.21 -20.30 3.91
C ASP A 491 -16.59 -20.97 5.23
N PHE A 492 -16.51 -20.27 6.35
CA PHE A 492 -16.93 -20.78 7.65
C PHE A 492 -18.43 -21.07 7.67
N VAL A 493 -19.24 -20.16 7.13
CA VAL A 493 -20.70 -20.36 7.02
C VAL A 493 -21.00 -21.56 6.12
N GLY A 494 -20.21 -21.75 5.06
CA GLY A 494 -20.32 -22.89 4.16
C GLY A 494 -20.16 -24.23 4.85
N LYS A 495 -19.40 -24.30 5.94
CA LYS A 495 -19.25 -25.53 6.75
C LYS A 495 -20.54 -25.94 7.40
N ARG A 496 -21.51 -25.01 7.54
CA ARG A 496 -22.86 -25.27 8.07
C ARG A 496 -23.84 -25.65 6.95
N GLY A 497 -23.37 -25.76 5.70
CA GLY A 497 -24.22 -26.06 4.57
C GLY A 497 -24.98 -24.86 4.00
N ILE A 498 -24.64 -23.65 4.45
CA ILE A 498 -25.29 -22.41 4.01
C ILE A 498 -24.40 -21.76 2.95
N HIS A 499 -25.00 -21.42 1.81
CA HIS A 499 -24.30 -20.79 0.69
C HIS A 499 -24.70 -19.32 0.59
N ILE A 500 -23.73 -18.42 0.64
CA ILE A 500 -23.95 -16.98 0.58
C ILE A 500 -23.28 -16.40 -0.68
N ASP A 501 -24.07 -15.68 -1.47
CA ASP A 501 -23.59 -14.86 -2.59
C ASP A 501 -23.78 -13.40 -2.19
N LEU A 502 -22.68 -12.71 -1.93
CA LEU A 502 -22.71 -11.31 -1.48
C LEU A 502 -23.35 -10.38 -2.51
N ALA A 503 -23.21 -10.70 -3.80
CA ALA A 503 -23.82 -9.91 -4.87
C ALA A 503 -25.34 -9.94 -4.82
N SER A 504 -25.93 -10.98 -4.23
CA SER A 504 -27.38 -11.21 -4.20
C SER A 504 -28.03 -10.83 -2.89
N ILE A 505 -27.28 -10.40 -1.87
CA ILE A 505 -27.91 -10.03 -0.59
C ILE A 505 -28.73 -8.75 -0.76
N PRO A 506 -29.93 -8.66 -0.15
CA PRO A 506 -30.74 -7.45 -0.27
C PRO A 506 -30.13 -6.29 0.47
N LEU A 507 -30.20 -5.09 -0.09
CA LEU A 507 -29.65 -3.87 0.51
C LEU A 507 -30.63 -3.21 1.52
N ASP A 508 -31.75 -3.88 1.80
CA ASP A 508 -32.78 -3.37 2.71
C ASP A 508 -33.02 -4.27 3.92
N ASP A 509 -32.05 -5.08 4.28
CA ASP A 509 -32.18 -6.03 5.41
C ASP A 509 -32.33 -5.29 6.75
N PRO A 510 -33.47 -5.44 7.44
CA PRO A 510 -33.70 -4.70 8.69
C PRO A 510 -32.70 -5.03 9.79
N LYS A 511 -32.28 -6.29 9.90
CA LYS A 511 -31.37 -6.73 10.96
C LYS A 511 -29.98 -6.05 10.81
N THR A 512 -29.54 -5.87 9.57
CA THR A 512 -28.28 -5.19 9.27
C THR A 512 -28.34 -3.72 9.72
N TYR A 513 -29.41 -3.00 9.36
CA TYR A 513 -29.56 -1.59 9.73
C TYR A 513 -29.75 -1.42 11.24
N GLU A 514 -30.41 -2.36 11.88
CA GLU A 514 -30.55 -2.36 13.33
C GLU A 514 -29.18 -2.46 14.02
N THR A 515 -28.32 -3.37 13.53
CA THR A 515 -26.95 -3.53 14.02
C THR A 515 -26.14 -2.24 13.85
N LEU A 516 -26.24 -1.63 12.66
CA LEU A 516 -25.56 -0.36 12.38
C LEU A 516 -26.07 0.78 13.27
N SER A 517 -27.40 0.85 13.47
CA SER A 517 -28.04 1.91 14.26
C SER A 517 -27.68 1.82 15.75
N ARG A 518 -27.37 0.63 16.26
CA ARG A 518 -26.91 0.44 17.64
C ARG A 518 -25.42 0.75 17.80
N GLY A 519 -24.69 0.98 16.70
CA GLY A 519 -23.25 1.24 16.74
C GLY A 519 -22.43 -0.01 17.04
N GLU A 520 -23.00 -1.20 16.84
CA GLU A 520 -22.31 -2.49 17.07
C GLU A 520 -21.46 -2.86 15.86
N THR A 521 -20.44 -2.04 15.59
CA THR A 521 -19.70 -2.08 14.32
C THR A 521 -18.22 -2.42 14.47
N VAL A 522 -17.84 -3.11 15.55
CA VAL A 522 -16.46 -3.64 15.67
C VAL A 522 -16.20 -4.59 14.49
N GLY A 523 -15.16 -4.30 13.71
CA GLY A 523 -14.79 -5.08 12.54
C GLY A 523 -15.57 -4.75 11.27
N VAL A 524 -16.61 -3.93 11.34
CA VAL A 524 -17.40 -3.54 10.17
C VAL A 524 -16.63 -2.48 9.37
N PHE A 525 -16.44 -2.75 8.10
CA PHE A 525 -15.57 -1.94 7.22
C PHE A 525 -15.95 -0.45 7.26
N GLN A 526 -14.95 0.39 7.53
CA GLN A 526 -15.01 1.86 7.52
C GLN A 526 -15.87 2.51 8.61
N VAL A 527 -16.65 1.77 9.37
CA VAL A 527 -17.58 2.37 10.35
C VAL A 527 -17.30 1.92 11.79
N GLU A 528 -16.07 1.44 12.06
CA GLU A 528 -15.73 0.88 13.37
C GLU A 528 -15.12 1.89 14.36
N SER A 529 -14.70 3.06 13.94
CA SER A 529 -14.11 4.04 14.86
C SER A 529 -15.18 4.58 15.82
N ALA A 530 -14.74 5.05 17.01
CA ALA A 530 -15.65 5.60 18.03
C ALA A 530 -16.50 6.75 17.48
N GLY A 531 -15.89 7.64 16.68
CA GLY A 531 -16.60 8.75 16.04
C GLY A 531 -17.65 8.29 15.05
N MET A 532 -17.32 7.27 14.24
CA MET A 532 -18.27 6.69 13.28
C MET A 532 -19.41 6.00 13.99
N ARG A 533 -19.14 5.26 15.09
CA ARG A 533 -20.20 4.62 15.88
C ARG A 533 -21.17 5.65 16.44
N LYS A 534 -20.64 6.76 16.95
CA LYS A 534 -21.46 7.86 17.48
C LYS A 534 -22.33 8.44 16.37
N ALA A 535 -21.77 8.65 15.19
CA ALA A 535 -22.48 9.17 14.02
C ALA A 535 -23.61 8.21 13.59
N LEU A 536 -23.32 6.89 13.57
CA LEU A 536 -24.33 5.87 13.23
C LEU A 536 -25.50 5.86 14.24
N ILE A 537 -25.21 5.95 15.52
CA ILE A 537 -26.22 5.97 16.57
C ILE A 537 -27.12 7.20 16.41
N GLY A 538 -26.53 8.35 16.09
CA GLY A 538 -27.29 9.59 15.85
C GLY A 538 -28.09 9.55 14.56
N MET A 539 -27.56 8.92 13.51
CA MET A 539 -28.21 8.85 12.21
C MET A 539 -29.34 7.82 12.15
N ARG A 540 -29.18 6.69 12.83
CA ARG A 540 -30.09 5.55 12.76
C ARG A 540 -30.40 5.17 11.31
N PRO A 541 -29.38 4.69 10.57
CA PRO A 541 -29.59 4.40 9.15
C PRO A 541 -30.64 3.30 8.93
N ASP A 542 -31.44 3.47 7.88
CA ASP A 542 -32.47 2.51 7.51
C ASP A 542 -32.45 2.21 6.00
N CYS A 543 -31.49 2.76 5.27
CA CYS A 543 -31.32 2.54 3.85
C CYS A 543 -29.85 2.71 3.47
N ILE A 544 -29.49 2.19 2.31
CA ILE A 544 -28.09 2.24 1.86
C ILE A 544 -27.64 3.68 1.58
N GLU A 545 -28.59 4.56 1.19
CA GLU A 545 -28.29 5.96 0.94
C GLU A 545 -27.74 6.67 2.18
N ASP A 546 -28.22 6.30 3.37
CA ASP A 546 -27.70 6.85 4.64
C ASP A 546 -26.23 6.49 4.84
N ILE A 547 -25.85 5.23 4.54
CA ILE A 547 -24.47 4.76 4.69
C ILE A 547 -23.56 5.45 3.68
N ILE A 548 -24.03 5.59 2.43
CA ILE A 548 -23.29 6.31 1.38
C ILE A 548 -23.01 7.74 1.82
N ALA A 549 -24.04 8.42 2.35
CA ALA A 549 -23.90 9.80 2.83
C ALA A 549 -22.93 9.88 4.02
N LEU A 550 -23.00 8.95 4.95
CA LEU A 550 -22.10 8.92 6.13
C LEU A 550 -20.64 8.74 5.71
N VAL A 551 -20.37 7.81 4.79
CA VAL A 551 -19.01 7.57 4.28
C VAL A 551 -18.47 8.87 3.63
N ALA A 552 -19.31 9.59 2.93
CA ALA A 552 -18.93 10.85 2.26
C ALA A 552 -18.75 12.00 3.25
N LEU A 553 -19.59 12.08 4.29
CA LEU A 553 -19.61 13.21 5.23
C LEU A 553 -18.57 13.10 6.35
N TYR A 554 -18.19 11.88 6.76
CA TYR A 554 -17.31 11.71 7.91
C TYR A 554 -15.86 11.99 7.54
N ARG A 555 -15.51 13.27 7.43
CA ARG A 555 -14.18 13.82 7.12
C ARG A 555 -14.07 15.21 7.72
N PRO A 556 -12.89 15.68 8.07
CA PRO A 556 -12.74 17.07 8.52
C PRO A 556 -13.33 18.05 7.50
N GLY A 557 -14.18 18.92 7.99
CA GLY A 557 -14.95 19.89 7.18
C GLY A 557 -16.39 19.42 6.99
N PRO A 558 -16.67 18.48 6.09
CA PRO A 558 -18.06 18.07 5.81
C PRO A 558 -18.80 17.44 6.99
N MET A 559 -18.07 16.89 7.98
CA MET A 559 -18.71 16.23 9.14
C MET A 559 -19.53 17.22 9.97
N GLU A 560 -19.34 18.53 9.80
CA GLU A 560 -20.17 19.56 10.43
C GLU A 560 -21.62 19.48 9.97
N ASN A 561 -21.89 18.87 8.83
CA ASN A 561 -23.23 18.72 8.27
C ASN A 561 -23.98 17.48 8.77
N ILE A 562 -23.30 16.58 9.51
CA ILE A 562 -23.94 15.36 10.03
C ILE A 562 -25.10 15.67 10.98
N PRO A 563 -24.98 16.61 11.92
CA PRO A 563 -26.13 16.96 12.77
C PRO A 563 -27.33 17.46 11.98
N VAL A 564 -27.11 18.27 10.95
CA VAL A 564 -28.18 18.80 10.09
C VAL A 564 -28.86 17.64 9.33
N TYR A 565 -28.04 16.74 8.75
CA TYR A 565 -28.54 15.56 8.05
C TYR A 565 -29.45 14.72 8.99
N ASN A 566 -28.96 14.45 10.21
CA ASN A 566 -29.68 13.66 11.19
C ASN A 566 -31.01 14.32 11.60
N ALA A 567 -30.98 15.63 11.91
CA ALA A 567 -32.16 16.38 12.33
C ALA A 567 -33.25 16.37 11.24
N ARG A 568 -32.84 16.58 9.99
CA ARG A 568 -33.77 16.57 8.85
C ARG A 568 -34.32 15.18 8.58
N LYS A 569 -33.47 14.15 8.67
CA LYS A 569 -33.89 12.75 8.51
C LYS A 569 -34.95 12.36 9.50
N HIS A 570 -34.82 12.81 10.76
CA HIS A 570 -35.74 12.44 11.85
C HIS A 570 -36.94 13.41 11.99
N GLY A 571 -37.06 14.39 11.09
CA GLY A 571 -38.17 15.33 11.13
C GLY A 571 -38.06 16.43 12.19
N GLU A 572 -36.90 16.57 12.82
CA GLU A 572 -36.61 17.58 13.85
C GLU A 572 -36.32 18.96 13.24
N GLU A 573 -35.97 19.01 11.97
CA GLU A 573 -35.68 20.23 11.23
C GLU A 573 -36.29 20.10 9.83
N GLU A 574 -36.88 21.16 9.33
CA GLU A 574 -37.44 21.19 7.96
C GLU A 574 -36.32 21.33 6.95
N ILE A 575 -36.46 20.63 5.82
CA ILE A 575 -35.49 20.70 4.71
C ILE A 575 -35.77 22.04 3.96
N GLU A 576 -34.76 22.92 3.97
CA GLU A 576 -34.87 24.19 3.24
C GLU A 576 -34.73 23.96 1.74
N SER A 577 -35.64 24.50 0.96
CA SER A 577 -35.55 24.45 -0.50
C SER A 577 -34.43 25.35 -1.00
N ILE A 578 -33.56 24.81 -1.85
CA ILE A 578 -32.56 25.60 -2.55
C ILE A 578 -33.23 26.20 -3.81
N HIS A 579 -33.92 25.36 -4.58
CA HIS A 579 -34.75 25.75 -5.70
C HIS A 579 -35.68 24.60 -6.08
N PRO A 580 -36.96 24.84 -6.35
CA PRO A 580 -37.91 23.77 -6.66
C PRO A 580 -37.47 22.83 -7.79
N LYS A 581 -36.73 23.36 -8.78
CA LYS A 581 -36.26 22.57 -9.93
C LYS A 581 -35.19 21.53 -9.57
N ILE A 582 -34.47 21.73 -8.46
CA ILE A 582 -33.36 20.85 -8.08
C ILE A 582 -33.53 20.19 -6.74
N ASP A 583 -34.58 20.51 -5.98
CA ASP A 583 -34.74 19.95 -4.64
C ASP A 583 -34.82 18.42 -4.66
N TYR A 584 -35.38 17.82 -5.72
CA TYR A 584 -35.44 16.36 -5.86
C TYR A 584 -34.06 15.71 -5.94
N LEU A 585 -33.04 16.42 -6.42
CA LEU A 585 -31.68 15.93 -6.52
C LEU A 585 -31.05 15.75 -5.14
N LEU A 586 -31.51 16.52 -4.16
CA LEU A 586 -30.95 16.53 -2.81
C LEU A 586 -31.81 15.75 -1.81
N LYS A 587 -32.89 15.15 -2.26
CA LYS A 587 -33.83 14.42 -1.39
C LYS A 587 -33.13 13.28 -0.63
N GLU A 588 -32.30 12.53 -1.31
CA GLU A 588 -31.57 11.38 -0.70
C GLU A 588 -30.55 11.79 0.35
N THR A 589 -30.11 13.06 0.34
CA THR A 589 -29.15 13.60 1.29
C THR A 589 -29.79 14.65 2.22
N GLN A 590 -31.11 14.61 2.36
CA GLN A 590 -31.87 15.46 3.30
C GLN A 590 -31.62 16.95 3.02
N GLY A 591 -31.52 17.33 1.74
CA GLY A 591 -31.33 18.71 1.33
C GLY A 591 -29.92 19.24 1.46
N VAL A 592 -28.96 18.41 1.88
CA VAL A 592 -27.55 18.79 2.01
C VAL A 592 -26.81 18.40 0.72
N ILE A 593 -25.99 19.32 0.20
CA ILE A 593 -25.10 19.00 -0.93
C ILE A 593 -23.91 18.22 -0.38
N VAL A 594 -23.77 16.96 -0.81
CA VAL A 594 -22.74 16.03 -0.30
C VAL A 594 -21.78 15.60 -1.40
N TYR A 595 -22.31 15.32 -2.59
CA TYR A 595 -21.57 14.66 -3.67
C TYR A 595 -21.20 15.62 -4.80
N GLN A 596 -20.05 15.37 -5.41
CA GLN A 596 -19.62 16.06 -6.63
C GLN A 596 -20.66 15.90 -7.73
N GLU A 597 -21.26 14.72 -7.82
CA GLU A 597 -22.30 14.41 -8.79
C GLU A 597 -23.54 15.31 -8.62
N GLN A 598 -23.88 15.67 -7.39
CA GLN A 598 -24.99 16.61 -7.13
C GLN A 598 -24.69 18.00 -7.69
N VAL A 599 -23.46 18.49 -7.52
CA VAL A 599 -23.02 19.77 -8.10
C VAL A 599 -23.18 19.73 -9.63
N MET A 600 -22.75 18.63 -10.26
CA MET A 600 -22.84 18.45 -11.71
C MET A 600 -24.29 18.40 -12.17
N GLN A 601 -25.15 17.68 -11.48
CA GLN A 601 -26.56 17.55 -11.83
C GLN A 601 -27.33 18.89 -11.66
N ILE A 602 -27.00 19.67 -10.63
CA ILE A 602 -27.59 21.00 -10.41
C ILE A 602 -27.22 21.90 -11.57
N ALA A 603 -25.97 21.93 -12.02
CA ALA A 603 -25.54 22.71 -13.17
C ALA A 603 -26.28 22.29 -14.45
N GLN A 604 -26.45 20.98 -14.63
CA GLN A 604 -27.19 20.44 -15.79
C GLN A 604 -28.65 20.89 -15.78
N VAL A 605 -29.35 20.74 -14.67
CA VAL A 605 -30.78 20.98 -14.57
C VAL A 605 -31.08 22.48 -14.58
N LEU A 606 -30.34 23.28 -13.81
CA LEU A 606 -30.60 24.72 -13.69
C LEU A 606 -30.10 25.54 -14.89
N SER A 607 -28.91 25.18 -15.41
CA SER A 607 -28.20 26.09 -16.32
C SER A 607 -27.91 25.48 -17.69
N GLY A 608 -28.41 24.28 -17.95
CA GLY A 608 -28.29 23.65 -19.26
C GLY A 608 -26.89 23.12 -19.60
N TYR A 609 -26.03 22.91 -18.59
CA TYR A 609 -24.72 22.28 -18.81
C TYR A 609 -24.93 20.83 -19.26
N SER A 610 -24.09 20.38 -20.19
CA SER A 610 -23.93 18.93 -20.35
C SER A 610 -23.19 18.38 -19.11
N LEU A 611 -23.31 17.09 -18.82
CA LEU A 611 -22.61 16.51 -17.67
C LEU A 611 -21.11 16.63 -17.82
N GLY A 612 -20.55 16.53 -19.05
CA GLY A 612 -19.13 16.75 -19.29
C GLY A 612 -18.69 18.17 -18.95
N GLU A 613 -19.48 19.14 -19.38
CA GLU A 613 -19.23 20.55 -19.07
C GLU A 613 -19.37 20.82 -17.58
N ALA A 614 -20.34 20.17 -16.92
CA ALA A 614 -20.54 20.29 -15.48
C ALA A 614 -19.34 19.75 -14.70
N ASP A 615 -18.68 18.69 -15.18
CA ASP A 615 -17.45 18.17 -14.55
C ASP A 615 -16.32 19.21 -14.63
N LEU A 616 -16.20 19.90 -15.77
CA LEU A 616 -15.22 20.97 -15.92
C LEU A 616 -15.50 22.14 -14.96
N LEU A 617 -16.79 22.50 -14.81
CA LEU A 617 -17.23 23.51 -13.83
C LEU A 617 -16.81 23.12 -12.40
N ARG A 618 -17.11 21.91 -12.01
CA ARG A 618 -16.74 21.39 -10.69
C ARG A 618 -15.24 21.49 -10.42
N ARG A 619 -14.44 21.15 -11.42
CA ARG A 619 -12.96 21.21 -11.32
C ARG A 619 -12.47 22.66 -11.20
N ALA A 620 -13.07 23.57 -11.97
CA ALA A 620 -12.71 24.98 -11.92
C ALA A 620 -13.00 25.57 -10.54
N MET A 621 -14.16 25.22 -9.98
CA MET A 621 -14.54 25.63 -8.61
C MET A 621 -13.52 25.12 -7.57
N GLY A 622 -13.07 23.87 -7.73
CA GLY A 622 -12.10 23.26 -6.83
C GLY A 622 -10.73 23.93 -6.89
N LYS A 623 -10.29 24.34 -8.07
CA LYS A 623 -9.00 24.99 -8.26
C LYS A 623 -8.99 26.47 -7.84
N LYS A 624 -10.16 27.11 -7.76
CA LYS A 624 -10.34 28.50 -7.32
C LYS A 624 -9.55 29.53 -8.15
N ILE A 625 -9.38 29.26 -9.45
CA ILE A 625 -8.73 30.21 -10.35
C ILE A 625 -9.75 31.29 -10.69
N LYS A 626 -9.50 32.54 -10.27
CA LYS A 626 -10.45 33.63 -10.35
C LYS A 626 -11.03 33.88 -11.78
N ALA A 627 -10.17 33.93 -12.79
CA ALA A 627 -10.60 34.16 -14.17
C ALA A 627 -11.54 33.06 -14.66
N GLU A 628 -11.22 31.80 -14.37
CA GLU A 628 -12.03 30.64 -14.73
C GLU A 628 -13.37 30.65 -13.97
N MET A 629 -13.32 30.99 -12.69
CA MET A 629 -14.51 31.10 -11.84
C MET A 629 -15.48 32.17 -12.36
N ASP A 630 -14.96 33.34 -12.76
CA ASP A 630 -15.76 34.42 -13.29
C ASP A 630 -16.44 34.00 -14.58
N LYS A 631 -15.74 33.33 -15.47
CA LYS A 631 -16.25 32.80 -16.72
C LYS A 631 -17.38 31.79 -16.47
N GLN A 632 -17.17 30.86 -15.56
CA GLN A 632 -18.16 29.84 -15.21
C GLN A 632 -19.39 30.46 -14.55
N ARG A 633 -19.21 31.47 -13.68
CA ARG A 633 -20.33 32.20 -13.05
C ARG A 633 -21.20 32.84 -14.10
N ALA A 634 -20.63 33.54 -15.08
CA ALA A 634 -21.37 34.18 -16.14
C ALA A 634 -22.23 33.17 -16.92
N ARG A 635 -21.61 32.05 -17.30
CA ARG A 635 -22.31 30.98 -18.02
C ARG A 635 -23.42 30.35 -17.19
N PHE A 636 -23.14 30.03 -15.90
CA PHE A 636 -24.12 29.43 -15.01
C PHE A 636 -25.32 30.32 -14.80
N VAL A 637 -25.10 31.62 -14.50
CA VAL A 637 -26.17 32.58 -14.24
C VAL A 637 -26.99 32.79 -15.51
N ASP A 638 -26.36 33.00 -16.68
CA ASP A 638 -27.07 33.19 -17.95
C ASP A 638 -27.94 31.97 -18.28
N GLY A 639 -27.43 30.77 -18.11
CA GLY A 639 -28.19 29.55 -18.35
C GLY A 639 -29.37 29.39 -17.40
N ALA A 640 -29.18 29.73 -16.13
CA ALA A 640 -30.22 29.66 -15.10
C ALA A 640 -31.34 30.66 -15.38
N VAL A 641 -30.99 31.89 -15.79
CA VAL A 641 -31.96 32.93 -16.15
C VAL A 641 -32.80 32.48 -17.33
N LYS A 642 -32.21 31.86 -18.35
CA LYS A 642 -32.95 31.29 -19.49
C LYS A 642 -33.95 30.22 -19.06
N ASN A 643 -33.68 29.53 -17.95
CA ASN A 643 -34.57 28.50 -17.41
C ASN A 643 -35.53 29.01 -16.34
N GLY A 644 -35.66 30.32 -16.21
CA GLY A 644 -36.65 30.93 -15.32
C GLY A 644 -36.18 31.16 -13.89
N VAL A 645 -34.90 31.09 -13.62
CA VAL A 645 -34.32 31.35 -12.30
C VAL A 645 -33.89 32.82 -12.24
N SER A 646 -34.28 33.56 -11.20
CA SER A 646 -33.87 34.95 -11.05
C SER A 646 -32.36 35.07 -10.93
N LYS A 647 -31.81 36.18 -11.45
CA LYS A 647 -30.34 36.40 -11.40
C LYS A 647 -29.78 36.37 -9.96
N PRO A 648 -30.40 37.09 -8.98
CA PRO A 648 -29.91 37.01 -7.61
C PRO A 648 -29.88 35.57 -7.05
N GLN A 649 -30.92 34.80 -7.33
CA GLN A 649 -31.02 33.41 -6.87
C GLN A 649 -29.95 32.54 -7.55
N ALA A 650 -29.75 32.75 -8.86
CA ALA A 650 -28.70 32.01 -9.59
C ALA A 650 -27.31 32.29 -9.04
N ASP A 651 -27.02 33.57 -8.71
CA ASP A 651 -25.73 33.94 -8.09
C ASP A 651 -25.56 33.27 -6.72
N LEU A 652 -26.62 33.25 -5.90
CA LEU A 652 -26.57 32.59 -4.58
C LEU A 652 -26.32 31.09 -4.72
N ILE A 653 -26.99 30.46 -5.69
CA ILE A 653 -26.78 29.00 -5.91
C ILE A 653 -25.35 28.74 -6.40
N PHE A 654 -24.83 29.57 -7.31
CA PHE A 654 -23.45 29.44 -7.76
C PHE A 654 -22.46 29.53 -6.59
N ASP A 655 -22.65 30.50 -5.71
CA ASP A 655 -21.81 30.68 -4.51
C ASP A 655 -21.90 29.46 -3.59
N LEU A 656 -23.09 28.88 -3.43
CA LEU A 656 -23.30 27.69 -2.64
C LEU A 656 -22.56 26.50 -3.23
N LEU A 657 -22.63 26.29 -4.55
CA LEU A 657 -21.90 25.24 -5.24
C LEU A 657 -20.40 25.43 -5.13
N ALA A 658 -19.90 26.64 -5.28
CA ALA A 658 -18.47 26.95 -5.15
C ALA A 658 -17.95 26.65 -3.76
N LYS A 659 -18.75 26.95 -2.74
CA LYS A 659 -18.41 26.66 -1.34
C LYS A 659 -18.24 25.15 -1.12
N PHE A 660 -19.15 24.35 -1.69
CA PHE A 660 -19.16 22.88 -1.50
C PHE A 660 -18.24 22.12 -2.46
N ALA A 661 -17.73 22.76 -3.52
CA ALA A 661 -16.91 22.07 -4.52
C ALA A 661 -15.64 21.43 -3.94
N ASN A 662 -15.06 22.07 -2.92
CA ASN A 662 -13.87 21.53 -2.23
C ASN A 662 -14.20 20.38 -1.27
N TYR A 663 -15.45 20.32 -0.81
CA TYR A 663 -15.89 19.34 0.17
C TYR A 663 -16.72 18.22 -0.44
N GLY A 664 -17.11 18.37 -1.71
CA GLY A 664 -17.88 17.34 -2.41
C GLY A 664 -17.11 16.04 -2.50
N PHE A 665 -17.80 14.93 -2.29
CA PHE A 665 -17.22 13.60 -2.35
C PHE A 665 -17.64 12.89 -3.63
N ASN A 666 -16.76 12.03 -4.15
CA ASN A 666 -17.07 11.18 -5.30
C ASN A 666 -18.13 10.15 -4.87
N LYS A 667 -19.36 10.29 -5.34
CA LYS A 667 -20.46 9.41 -4.98
C LYS A 667 -20.20 7.97 -5.41
N SER A 668 -19.56 7.77 -6.57
CA SER A 668 -19.25 6.42 -7.06
C SER A 668 -18.38 5.65 -6.06
N HIS A 669 -17.35 6.32 -5.56
CA HIS A 669 -16.48 5.74 -4.53
C HIS A 669 -17.24 5.46 -3.23
N ALA A 670 -18.06 6.44 -2.79
CA ALA A 670 -18.85 6.30 -1.57
C ALA A 670 -19.85 5.15 -1.67
N ALA A 671 -20.51 5.00 -2.81
CA ALA A 671 -21.50 3.95 -3.04
C ALA A 671 -20.84 2.56 -3.01
N ALA A 672 -19.69 2.42 -3.71
CA ALA A 672 -18.99 1.15 -3.75
C ALA A 672 -18.50 0.73 -2.36
N TYR A 673 -17.92 1.67 -1.61
CA TYR A 673 -17.42 1.37 -0.27
C TYR A 673 -18.54 1.19 0.76
N ALA A 674 -19.66 1.89 0.61
CA ALA A 674 -20.84 1.68 1.45
C ALA A 674 -21.41 0.27 1.27
N ILE A 675 -21.33 -0.28 0.06
CA ILE A 675 -21.75 -1.67 -0.20
C ILE A 675 -20.87 -2.64 0.59
N VAL A 676 -19.55 -2.42 0.61
CA VAL A 676 -18.63 -3.27 1.41
C VAL A 676 -18.94 -3.15 2.90
N SER A 677 -19.19 -1.92 3.38
CA SER A 677 -19.60 -1.69 4.78
C SER A 677 -20.89 -2.46 5.09
N TYR A 678 -21.85 -2.39 4.20
CA TYR A 678 -23.13 -3.10 4.34
C TYR A 678 -22.92 -4.63 4.37
N GLN A 679 -22.07 -5.15 3.46
CA GLN A 679 -21.79 -6.58 3.39
C GLN A 679 -21.15 -7.09 4.69
N THR A 680 -20.20 -6.34 5.26
CA THR A 680 -19.57 -6.73 6.51
C THR A 680 -20.58 -6.63 7.68
N ALA A 681 -21.42 -5.61 7.67
CA ALA A 681 -22.48 -5.46 8.69
C ALA A 681 -23.50 -6.59 8.59
N TYR A 682 -23.86 -6.98 7.36
CA TYR A 682 -24.80 -8.10 7.11
C TYR A 682 -24.22 -9.41 7.66
N MET A 683 -22.94 -9.69 7.35
CA MET A 683 -22.30 -10.90 7.83
C MET A 683 -22.23 -10.92 9.37
N LYS A 684 -21.91 -9.78 9.97
CA LYS A 684 -21.87 -9.67 11.44
C LYS A 684 -23.25 -9.85 12.05
N ALA A 685 -24.30 -9.24 11.46
CA ALA A 685 -25.67 -9.31 11.99
C ALA A 685 -26.23 -10.73 11.94
N HIS A 686 -25.99 -11.44 10.86
CA HIS A 686 -26.57 -12.76 10.62
C HIS A 686 -25.65 -13.92 11.04
N TYR A 687 -24.33 -13.74 10.94
CA TYR A 687 -23.33 -14.79 11.19
C TYR A 687 -22.18 -14.24 12.05
N PRO A 688 -22.49 -13.76 13.28
CA PRO A 688 -21.47 -13.09 14.11
C PRO A 688 -20.30 -14.00 14.50
N VAL A 689 -20.53 -15.29 14.73
CA VAL A 689 -19.46 -16.25 15.08
C VAL A 689 -18.46 -16.34 13.94
N GLU A 690 -18.94 -16.57 12.74
CA GLU A 690 -18.10 -16.73 11.54
C GLU A 690 -17.39 -15.42 11.18
N PHE A 691 -18.10 -14.30 11.28
CA PHE A 691 -17.53 -12.99 10.97
C PHE A 691 -16.40 -12.64 11.93
N LEU A 692 -16.60 -12.84 13.24
CA LEU A 692 -15.58 -12.52 14.24
C LEU A 692 -14.38 -13.47 14.14
N ALA A 693 -14.61 -14.76 13.89
CA ALA A 693 -13.54 -15.72 13.70
C ALA A 693 -12.67 -15.36 12.49
N ALA A 694 -13.30 -14.95 11.39
CA ALA A 694 -12.59 -14.50 10.18
C ALA A 694 -11.79 -13.23 10.47
N SER A 695 -12.40 -12.28 11.18
CA SER A 695 -11.73 -11.01 11.53
C SER A 695 -10.50 -11.26 12.43
N MET A 696 -10.63 -12.15 13.41
CA MET A 696 -9.51 -12.53 14.28
C MET A 696 -8.39 -13.20 13.48
N THR A 697 -8.74 -14.07 12.53
CA THR A 697 -7.77 -14.78 11.69
C THR A 697 -6.93 -13.81 10.87
N LEU A 698 -7.57 -12.79 10.30
CA LEU A 698 -6.86 -11.81 9.47
C LEU A 698 -6.04 -10.80 10.30
N ASP A 699 -6.25 -10.75 11.61
CA ASP A 699 -5.51 -9.87 12.52
C ASP A 699 -4.71 -10.67 13.56
N MET A 700 -4.28 -11.89 13.23
CA MET A 700 -3.57 -12.77 14.18
C MET A 700 -2.29 -12.15 14.75
N SER A 701 -1.62 -11.29 14.00
CA SER A 701 -0.39 -10.62 14.45
C SER A 701 -0.66 -9.39 15.32
N ASN A 702 -1.91 -8.93 15.42
CA ASN A 702 -2.27 -7.72 16.15
C ASN A 702 -3.12 -8.11 17.39
N THR A 703 -2.43 -8.25 18.53
CA THR A 703 -3.07 -8.72 19.76
C THR A 703 -4.13 -7.76 20.30
N ASP A 704 -3.95 -6.45 20.05
CA ASP A 704 -4.95 -5.46 20.46
C ASP A 704 -6.26 -5.66 19.70
N LYS A 705 -6.18 -5.91 18.42
CA LYS A 705 -7.36 -6.18 17.57
C LYS A 705 -8.03 -7.49 17.96
N ILE A 706 -7.24 -8.54 18.22
CA ILE A 706 -7.79 -9.83 18.69
C ILE A 706 -8.58 -9.62 19.99
N ASN A 707 -8.02 -8.81 20.90
CA ASN A 707 -8.71 -8.53 22.17
C ASN A 707 -10.02 -7.77 21.93
N ASP A 708 -10.02 -6.79 21.03
CA ASP A 708 -11.23 -6.05 20.66
C ASP A 708 -12.32 -6.99 20.13
N PHE A 709 -11.95 -7.91 19.26
CA PHE A 709 -12.89 -8.91 18.70
C PHE A 709 -13.37 -9.88 19.77
N ARG A 710 -12.47 -10.30 20.69
CA ARG A 710 -12.84 -11.18 21.79
C ARG A 710 -13.87 -10.52 22.72
N GLN A 711 -13.64 -9.25 23.06
CA GLN A 711 -14.57 -8.51 23.90
C GLN A 711 -15.93 -8.35 23.21
N ASP A 712 -15.93 -8.11 21.90
CA ASP A 712 -17.17 -8.00 21.13
C ASP A 712 -17.90 -9.36 21.07
N ALA A 713 -17.16 -10.46 20.93
CA ALA A 713 -17.73 -11.82 20.97
C ALA A 713 -18.40 -12.08 22.32
N MET A 714 -17.74 -11.70 23.41
CA MET A 714 -18.30 -11.85 24.77
C MET A 714 -19.61 -11.06 24.92
N ARG A 715 -19.63 -9.83 24.41
CA ARG A 715 -20.82 -8.97 24.43
C ARG A 715 -21.99 -9.63 23.69
N LEU A 716 -21.68 -10.35 22.58
CA LEU A 716 -22.68 -11.05 21.78
C LEU A 716 -23.04 -12.44 22.31
N GLY A 717 -22.46 -12.85 23.44
CA GLY A 717 -22.72 -14.16 24.04
C GLY A 717 -21.99 -15.31 23.34
N ILE A 718 -20.94 -15.00 22.59
CA ILE A 718 -20.12 -16.00 21.87
C ILE A 718 -18.93 -16.37 22.77
N GLN A 719 -18.72 -17.67 23.00
CA GLN A 719 -17.58 -18.16 23.79
C GLN A 719 -16.32 -18.18 22.91
N VAL A 720 -15.25 -17.55 23.38
CA VAL A 720 -13.92 -17.70 22.76
C VAL A 720 -13.18 -18.75 23.58
N VAL A 721 -13.02 -19.95 23.01
CA VAL A 721 -12.39 -21.09 23.67
C VAL A 721 -10.88 -20.86 23.74
N ALA A 722 -10.31 -21.04 24.94
CA ALA A 722 -8.87 -20.84 25.17
C ALA A 722 -8.02 -21.74 24.26
N PRO A 723 -6.80 -21.33 23.93
CA PRO A 723 -5.93 -22.16 23.09
C PRO A 723 -5.70 -23.53 23.73
N SER A 724 -5.74 -24.58 22.89
CA SER A 724 -5.52 -25.97 23.34
C SER A 724 -4.91 -26.78 22.20
N VAL A 725 -3.92 -27.61 22.52
CA VAL A 725 -3.33 -28.54 21.55
C VAL A 725 -4.36 -29.58 21.09
N GLN A 726 -5.47 -29.75 21.81
CA GLN A 726 -6.52 -30.73 21.46
C GLN A 726 -7.51 -30.19 20.44
N THR A 727 -7.81 -28.89 20.47
CA THR A 727 -8.91 -28.32 19.69
C THR A 727 -8.52 -27.20 18.75
N SER A 728 -7.40 -26.54 19.01
CA SER A 728 -6.98 -25.37 18.22
C SER A 728 -6.33 -25.78 16.91
N HIS A 729 -6.39 -24.87 15.93
CA HIS A 729 -5.81 -25.02 14.60
C HIS A 729 -4.85 -23.86 14.33
N ARG A 730 -4.34 -23.80 13.10
CA ARG A 730 -3.46 -22.72 12.65
C ARG A 730 -4.18 -21.36 12.71
N HIS A 731 -5.45 -21.33 12.31
CA HIS A 731 -6.28 -20.13 12.32
C HIS A 731 -7.36 -20.26 13.39
N PHE A 732 -8.09 -19.19 13.64
CA PHE A 732 -9.30 -19.25 14.45
C PHE A 732 -10.32 -20.09 13.69
N GLU A 733 -11.04 -20.93 14.41
CA GLU A 733 -12.05 -21.82 13.83
C GLU A 733 -13.39 -21.64 14.54
N THR A 734 -14.47 -21.99 13.86
CA THR A 734 -15.82 -21.80 14.38
C THR A 734 -16.41 -23.11 14.89
N GLY A 735 -17.23 -23.01 15.93
CA GLY A 735 -18.06 -24.07 16.44
C GLY A 735 -19.47 -23.54 16.71
N ASP A 736 -20.28 -24.32 17.42
CA ASP A 736 -21.63 -23.91 17.77
C ASP A 736 -21.59 -22.81 18.84
N ASN A 737 -21.82 -21.57 18.39
CA ASN A 737 -21.78 -20.35 19.23
C ASN A 737 -20.44 -20.19 19.95
N ARG A 738 -19.33 -20.63 19.32
CA ARG A 738 -18.00 -20.53 19.90
C ARG A 738 -16.93 -20.36 18.82
N ILE A 739 -15.80 -19.76 19.24
CA ILE A 739 -14.63 -19.56 18.39
C ILE A 739 -13.45 -20.24 19.09
N TYR A 740 -12.74 -21.13 18.38
CA TYR A 740 -11.54 -21.81 18.90
C TYR A 740 -10.31 -20.97 18.61
N TYR A 741 -9.53 -20.68 19.65
CA TYR A 741 -8.36 -19.80 19.56
C TYR A 741 -7.28 -20.41 18.69
N SER A 742 -6.66 -19.60 17.81
CA SER A 742 -5.56 -20.00 16.94
C SER A 742 -4.28 -20.26 17.76
N LEU A 743 -3.60 -21.36 17.49
CA LEU A 743 -2.27 -21.61 18.08
C LEU A 743 -1.21 -20.70 17.41
N ALA A 744 -1.37 -20.38 16.13
CA ALA A 744 -0.41 -19.53 15.41
C ALA A 744 -0.47 -18.07 15.86
N ALA A 745 -1.55 -17.65 16.51
CA ALA A 745 -1.68 -16.30 17.06
C ALA A 745 -0.86 -16.10 18.35
N LEU A 746 -0.36 -17.18 18.95
CA LEU A 746 0.45 -17.12 20.18
C LEU A 746 1.86 -16.65 19.83
N LYS A 747 2.38 -15.68 20.60
CA LYS A 747 3.75 -15.18 20.40
C LYS A 747 4.76 -16.29 20.66
N GLY A 748 5.66 -16.49 19.71
CA GLY A 748 6.70 -17.51 19.82
C GLY A 748 6.31 -18.88 19.27
N VAL A 749 5.09 -19.02 18.76
CA VAL A 749 4.62 -20.28 18.14
C VAL A 749 4.52 -20.04 16.63
N GLY A 750 5.44 -20.64 15.88
CA GLY A 750 5.48 -20.50 14.42
C GLY A 750 4.43 -21.37 13.72
N GLU A 751 4.05 -20.96 12.52
CA GLU A 751 3.04 -21.68 11.72
C GLU A 751 3.43 -23.14 11.45
N SER A 752 4.70 -23.40 11.17
CA SER A 752 5.18 -24.76 10.90
C SER A 752 5.00 -25.69 12.10
N ALA A 753 5.23 -25.16 13.32
CA ALA A 753 5.01 -25.94 14.55
C ALA A 753 3.53 -26.28 14.72
N VAL A 754 2.66 -25.31 14.48
CA VAL A 754 1.20 -25.50 14.59
C VAL A 754 0.69 -26.50 13.54
N ASP A 755 1.15 -26.36 12.30
CA ASP A 755 0.77 -27.27 11.21
C ASP A 755 1.16 -28.71 11.58
N HIS A 756 2.33 -28.88 12.16
CA HIS A 756 2.79 -30.21 12.61
C HIS A 756 1.91 -30.76 13.72
N ILE A 757 1.59 -29.95 14.73
CA ILE A 757 0.71 -30.37 15.84
C ILE A 757 -0.66 -30.83 15.28
N VAL A 758 -1.26 -30.04 14.39
CA VAL A 758 -2.55 -30.35 13.79
C VAL A 758 -2.47 -31.65 12.96
N ALA A 759 -1.40 -31.79 12.18
CA ALA A 759 -1.19 -32.97 11.34
C ALA A 759 -1.08 -34.26 12.16
N VAL A 760 -0.24 -34.26 13.23
CA VAL A 760 -0.04 -35.47 14.05
C VAL A 760 -1.25 -35.77 14.93
N ARG A 761 -2.02 -34.73 15.31
CA ARG A 761 -3.27 -34.91 16.04
C ARG A 761 -4.30 -35.67 15.17
N GLY A 762 -4.44 -35.24 13.90
CA GLY A 762 -5.40 -35.84 12.97
C GLY A 762 -6.80 -35.90 13.60
N ASP A 763 -7.44 -37.07 13.48
CA ASP A 763 -8.77 -37.35 14.06
C ASP A 763 -8.69 -37.95 15.45
N ARG A 764 -7.48 -38.15 15.96
CA ARG A 764 -7.25 -38.80 17.27
C ARG A 764 -6.63 -37.82 18.24
N PRO A 765 -7.42 -37.29 19.21
CA PRO A 765 -6.90 -36.39 20.22
C PRO A 765 -5.73 -37.00 21.00
N PHE A 766 -4.86 -36.16 21.53
CA PHE A 766 -3.73 -36.63 22.36
C PHE A 766 -4.28 -37.22 23.66
N ALA A 767 -3.92 -38.46 23.94
CA ALA A 767 -4.41 -39.18 25.15
C ALA A 767 -3.79 -38.64 26.43
N SER A 768 -2.53 -38.14 26.36
CA SER A 768 -1.78 -37.64 27.49
C SER A 768 -0.64 -36.77 27.01
N LEU A 769 0.10 -36.15 27.95
CA LEU A 769 1.30 -35.38 27.63
C LEU A 769 2.33 -36.30 26.99
N GLU A 770 2.46 -37.52 27.46
CA GLU A 770 3.37 -38.54 26.90
C GLU A 770 3.00 -38.88 25.46
N ASP A 771 1.73 -39.06 25.18
CA ASP A 771 1.21 -39.32 23.83
C ASP A 771 1.56 -38.14 22.89
N PHE A 772 1.39 -36.91 23.36
CA PHE A 772 1.79 -35.72 22.60
C PHE A 772 3.27 -35.76 22.24
N CYS A 773 4.12 -36.02 23.25
CA CYS A 773 5.56 -36.05 23.04
C CYS A 773 6.02 -37.20 22.13
N LEU A 774 5.29 -38.32 22.15
CA LEU A 774 5.60 -39.49 21.29
C LEU A 774 5.23 -39.20 19.83
N ARG A 775 4.23 -38.36 19.59
CA ARG A 775 3.70 -38.11 18.25
C ARG A 775 4.33 -36.90 17.54
N ILE A 776 4.87 -35.93 18.28
CA ILE A 776 5.44 -34.72 17.66
C ILE A 776 6.91 -34.92 17.30
N ASP A 777 7.42 -34.08 16.41
CA ASP A 777 8.83 -34.01 16.04
C ASP A 777 9.45 -32.85 16.81
N PRO A 778 10.35 -33.13 17.78
CA PRO A 778 10.98 -32.08 18.60
C PRO A 778 11.83 -31.10 17.80
N LYS A 779 12.22 -31.39 16.56
CA LYS A 779 12.91 -30.42 15.70
C LYS A 779 11.99 -29.27 15.29
N LEU A 780 10.69 -29.54 15.19
CA LEU A 780 9.69 -28.54 14.79
C LEU A 780 9.12 -27.81 16.01
N LEU A 781 9.16 -28.45 17.20
CA LEU A 781 8.67 -27.85 18.45
C LEU A 781 9.86 -27.66 19.43
N ASN A 782 10.52 -26.51 19.31
CA ASN A 782 11.66 -26.20 20.18
C ASN A 782 11.19 -25.74 21.57
N ARG A 783 12.14 -25.47 22.44
CA ARG A 783 11.90 -25.04 23.83
C ARG A 783 10.96 -23.84 23.91
N ARG A 784 11.19 -22.84 23.07
CA ARG A 784 10.39 -21.60 23.05
C ARG A 784 8.92 -21.87 22.72
N VAL A 785 8.67 -22.76 21.76
CA VAL A 785 7.30 -23.16 21.38
C VAL A 785 6.60 -23.81 22.57
N PHE A 786 7.26 -24.73 23.25
CA PHE A 786 6.71 -25.39 24.45
C PHE A 786 6.39 -24.36 25.56
N GLU A 787 7.34 -23.46 25.82
CA GLU A 787 7.17 -22.41 26.85
C GLU A 787 5.93 -21.54 26.54
N SER A 788 5.78 -21.13 25.29
CA SER A 788 4.65 -20.30 24.85
C SER A 788 3.33 -21.06 24.97
N LEU A 789 3.28 -22.31 24.53
CA LEU A 789 2.08 -23.15 24.61
C LEU A 789 1.68 -23.37 26.07
N ILE A 790 2.64 -23.64 26.94
CA ILE A 790 2.38 -23.84 28.38
C ILE A 790 1.83 -22.56 29.01
N ALA A 791 2.49 -21.43 28.76
CA ALA A 791 2.11 -20.13 29.32
C ALA A 791 0.69 -19.70 28.86
N ALA A 792 0.32 -20.04 27.63
CA ALA A 792 -0.99 -19.73 27.08
C ALA A 792 -2.09 -20.67 27.58
N GLY A 793 -1.72 -21.78 28.27
CA GLY A 793 -2.68 -22.76 28.73
C GLY A 793 -3.01 -23.84 27.71
N ALA A 794 -2.26 -23.94 26.62
CA ALA A 794 -2.55 -24.91 25.56
C ALA A 794 -2.37 -26.36 26.00
N PHE A 795 -1.60 -26.62 27.08
CA PHE A 795 -1.39 -27.94 27.68
C PHE A 795 -2.27 -28.18 28.93
N ASP A 796 -3.13 -27.23 29.30
CA ASP A 796 -4.02 -27.42 30.47
C ASP A 796 -4.91 -28.64 30.31
N CYS A 797 -5.20 -29.08 29.09
CA CYS A 797 -6.00 -30.26 28.78
C CYS A 797 -5.43 -31.57 29.35
N PHE A 798 -4.13 -31.57 29.68
CA PHE A 798 -3.48 -32.79 30.26
C PHE A 798 -3.54 -32.84 31.79
N GLY A 799 -4.08 -31.81 32.44
CA GLY A 799 -4.34 -31.82 33.87
C GLY A 799 -3.13 -31.42 34.75
N TYR A 800 -2.06 -30.90 34.16
CA TYR A 800 -0.88 -30.45 34.91
C TYR A 800 -0.94 -28.94 35.15
N ASP A 801 -0.36 -28.53 36.27
CA ASP A 801 -0.16 -27.12 36.59
C ASP A 801 0.89 -26.55 35.61
N ARG A 802 0.66 -25.31 35.14
CA ARG A 802 1.60 -24.66 34.20
C ARG A 802 3.00 -24.51 34.81
N ALA A 803 3.09 -24.19 36.11
CA ALA A 803 4.39 -24.10 36.80
C ALA A 803 5.10 -25.47 36.81
N GLU A 804 4.35 -26.55 37.00
CA GLU A 804 4.86 -27.93 36.97
C GLU A 804 5.48 -28.25 35.59
N LEU A 805 4.77 -27.90 34.50
CA LEU A 805 5.24 -28.16 33.14
C LEU A 805 6.48 -27.33 32.80
N ILE A 806 6.54 -26.08 33.20
CA ILE A 806 7.71 -25.22 32.94
C ILE A 806 8.92 -25.76 33.74
N GLY A 807 8.70 -26.12 35.01
CA GLY A 807 9.77 -26.67 35.86
C GLY A 807 10.29 -28.01 35.36
N GLY A 808 9.47 -28.80 34.72
CA GLY A 808 9.81 -30.10 34.17
C GLY A 808 10.12 -30.09 32.66
N LEU A 809 10.25 -28.92 32.07
CA LEU A 809 10.37 -28.79 30.59
C LEU A 809 11.58 -29.55 30.02
N ASP A 810 12.72 -29.59 30.73
CA ASP A 810 13.90 -30.33 30.29
C ASP A 810 13.58 -31.82 30.18
N ARG A 811 12.80 -32.35 31.14
CA ARG A 811 12.41 -33.76 31.11
C ARG A 811 11.44 -34.06 29.98
N ILE A 812 10.50 -33.12 29.72
CA ILE A 812 9.55 -33.24 28.63
C ILE A 812 10.27 -33.26 27.28
N LEU A 813 11.18 -32.32 27.07
CA LEU A 813 11.98 -32.23 25.85
C LEU A 813 12.87 -33.45 25.67
N GLY A 814 13.49 -33.92 26.74
CA GLY A 814 14.34 -35.13 26.73
C GLY A 814 13.54 -36.37 26.37
N PHE A 815 12.32 -36.50 26.90
CA PHE A 815 11.42 -37.60 26.55
C PHE A 815 11.06 -37.58 25.05
N ALA A 816 10.68 -36.41 24.56
CA ALA A 816 10.31 -36.26 23.15
C ALA A 816 11.50 -36.60 22.23
N GLN A 817 12.68 -36.15 22.60
CA GLN A 817 13.90 -36.43 21.82
C GLN A 817 14.23 -37.90 21.77
N ARG A 818 14.21 -38.59 22.91
CA ARG A 818 14.45 -40.04 22.95
C ARG A 818 13.41 -40.79 22.11
N ALA A 819 12.16 -40.39 22.18
CA ALA A 819 11.08 -40.99 21.39
C ALA A 819 11.37 -40.85 19.88
N GLN A 820 11.86 -39.68 19.46
CA GLN A 820 12.18 -39.45 18.05
C GLN A 820 13.40 -40.26 17.61
N GLU A 821 14.42 -40.34 18.44
CA GLU A 821 15.64 -41.12 18.16
C GLU A 821 15.28 -42.60 18.00
N ASN A 822 14.41 -43.14 18.85
CA ASN A 822 13.95 -44.51 18.75
C ASN A 822 13.18 -44.79 17.45
N LYS A 823 12.36 -43.86 17.01
CA LYS A 823 11.64 -43.93 15.72
C LYS A 823 12.60 -43.96 14.53
N VAL A 824 13.61 -43.10 14.54
CA VAL A 824 14.57 -42.98 13.44
C VAL A 824 15.51 -44.19 13.36
N SER A 825 15.95 -44.71 14.53
CA SER A 825 16.87 -45.87 14.58
C SER A 825 16.20 -47.22 14.29
N GLY A 826 14.86 -47.25 14.34
CA GLY A 826 14.13 -48.51 14.15
C GLY A 826 14.32 -49.50 15.27
N GLN A 827 14.95 -49.10 16.39
CA GLN A 827 15.16 -49.95 17.56
C GLN A 827 13.89 -50.01 18.39
N SER A 828 13.16 -51.10 18.26
CA SER A 828 12.17 -51.46 19.26
C SER A 828 12.94 -51.81 20.54
N ASP A 829 12.54 -51.26 21.63
CA ASP A 829 13.11 -51.53 22.94
C ASP A 829 13.19 -53.03 23.18
N MET A 830 14.37 -53.54 23.48
CA MET A 830 14.62 -54.96 23.69
C MET A 830 13.84 -55.53 24.89
N PHE A 831 13.14 -54.65 25.64
CA PHE A 831 12.33 -55.03 26.80
C PHE A 831 10.82 -54.85 26.60
N GLY A 832 10.36 -54.55 25.38
CA GLY A 832 8.97 -54.18 25.10
C GLY A 832 7.98 -55.29 24.79
N ALA A 833 8.41 -56.55 24.87
CA ALA A 833 7.52 -57.65 24.49
C ALA A 833 6.99 -58.47 25.65
N GLY A 834 7.02 -57.97 26.85
CA GLY A 834 6.59 -58.87 27.97
C GLY A 834 6.05 -58.22 29.24
N ALA A 835 5.86 -56.93 29.29
CA ALA A 835 5.35 -56.34 30.54
C ALA A 835 4.13 -55.47 30.27
N ALA A 836 3.02 -55.80 30.90
CA ALA A 836 1.83 -55.00 30.93
C ALA A 836 2.00 -53.76 31.82
N THR A 837 3.04 -52.97 31.55
CA THR A 837 3.20 -51.64 32.16
C THR A 837 2.76 -50.64 31.12
N GLY A 838 1.82 -49.76 31.49
CA GLY A 838 1.33 -48.70 30.64
C GLY A 838 2.46 -47.80 30.11
N PRO A 839 2.17 -46.93 29.20
CA PRO A 839 3.22 -46.10 28.60
C PRO A 839 4.03 -45.37 29.68
N GLU A 840 5.36 -45.30 29.49
CA GLU A 840 6.30 -44.65 30.40
C GLU A 840 5.81 -43.21 30.64
N LYS A 841 5.62 -42.87 31.93
CA LYS A 841 5.22 -41.53 32.34
C LYS A 841 6.41 -40.61 32.51
N ILE A 842 6.24 -39.34 32.14
CA ILE A 842 7.26 -38.31 32.36
C ILE A 842 7.25 -37.97 33.87
N ALA A 843 8.34 -38.21 34.56
CA ALA A 843 8.47 -37.88 35.97
C ALA A 843 8.81 -36.41 36.11
N LEU A 844 7.80 -35.55 36.33
CA LEU A 844 8.00 -34.13 36.50
C LEU A 844 8.54 -33.84 37.93
N PRO A 845 9.46 -32.86 38.07
CA PRO A 845 10.06 -32.54 39.38
C PRO A 845 9.05 -31.84 40.30
N PRO A 846 9.31 -31.79 41.62
CA PRO A 846 8.52 -30.97 42.50
C PRO A 846 8.49 -29.51 42.04
N TYR A 847 7.41 -28.80 42.27
CA TYR A 847 7.23 -27.45 41.80
C TYR A 847 6.50 -26.59 42.84
N THR A 848 6.66 -25.27 42.70
CA THR A 848 5.90 -24.29 43.48
C THR A 848 4.90 -23.65 42.54
N PRO A 849 3.59 -23.74 42.83
CA PRO A 849 2.59 -23.09 41.98
C PRO A 849 2.83 -21.57 41.86
N TRP A 850 2.62 -21.04 40.66
CA TRP A 850 2.74 -19.62 40.48
C TRP A 850 1.65 -18.88 41.23
N LEU A 851 1.95 -17.67 41.68
CA LEU A 851 0.93 -16.74 42.14
C LEU A 851 -0.03 -16.44 40.99
N ALA A 852 -1.29 -16.13 41.29
CA ALA A 852 -2.27 -15.80 40.27
C ALA A 852 -1.78 -14.66 39.35
N SER A 853 -1.13 -13.66 39.95
CA SER A 853 -0.58 -12.53 39.18
C SER A 853 0.54 -12.97 38.22
N GLU A 854 1.40 -13.89 38.66
CA GLU A 854 2.47 -14.41 37.81
C GLU A 854 1.91 -15.24 36.65
N LYS A 855 0.93 -16.09 36.94
CA LYS A 855 0.26 -16.90 35.91
C LYS A 855 -0.34 -16.00 34.84
N LEU A 856 -1.05 -14.94 35.25
CA LEU A 856 -1.66 -13.99 34.35
C LEU A 856 -0.62 -13.17 33.56
N HIS A 857 0.50 -12.83 34.22
CA HIS A 857 1.59 -12.09 33.55
C HIS A 857 2.22 -12.94 32.43
N ARG A 858 2.48 -14.22 32.69
CA ARG A 858 3.05 -15.12 31.67
C ARG A 858 2.08 -15.34 30.53
N GLU A 859 0.79 -15.49 30.83
CA GLU A 859 -0.27 -15.60 29.83
C GLU A 859 -0.31 -14.34 28.96
N PHE A 860 -0.26 -13.16 29.59
CA PHE A 860 -0.25 -11.86 28.90
C PHE A 860 0.94 -11.73 27.94
N GLN A 861 2.13 -12.20 28.36
CA GLN A 861 3.33 -12.12 27.50
C GLN A 861 3.16 -12.87 26.18
N VAL A 862 2.40 -13.95 26.17
CA VAL A 862 2.18 -14.78 25.00
C VAL A 862 0.96 -14.35 24.19
N LEU A 863 -0.13 -13.98 24.88
CA LEU A 863 -1.40 -13.60 24.23
C LEU A 863 -1.48 -12.10 23.92
N GLY A 864 -0.86 -11.26 24.75
CA GLY A 864 -0.94 -9.81 24.61
C GLY A 864 -2.12 -9.18 25.35
N PHE A 865 -2.92 -9.99 26.05
CA PHE A 865 -4.06 -9.54 26.87
C PHE A 865 -4.36 -10.61 27.91
N TYR A 866 -5.23 -10.29 28.86
CA TYR A 866 -5.64 -11.22 29.91
C TYR A 866 -6.84 -12.03 29.43
N LEU A 867 -6.67 -13.35 29.28
CA LEU A 867 -7.72 -14.25 28.77
C LEU A 867 -8.46 -15.01 29.88
N SER A 868 -7.73 -15.65 30.79
CA SER A 868 -8.33 -16.56 31.79
C SER A 868 -8.94 -15.82 32.97
N ALA A 869 -8.40 -14.66 33.34
CA ALA A 869 -8.88 -13.86 34.47
C ALA A 869 -8.26 -12.47 34.40
N HIS A 870 -8.75 -11.55 35.21
CA HIS A 870 -8.19 -10.19 35.29
C HIS A 870 -7.37 -10.04 36.57
N PRO A 871 -6.26 -9.31 36.58
CA PRO A 871 -5.47 -9.11 37.81
C PRO A 871 -6.25 -8.56 38.98
N LEU A 872 -7.27 -7.75 38.71
CA LEU A 872 -8.11 -7.19 39.78
C LEU A 872 -9.13 -8.17 40.35
N ASP A 873 -9.34 -9.33 39.74
CA ASP A 873 -10.35 -10.32 40.19
C ASP A 873 -10.04 -10.82 41.61
N THR A 874 -8.79 -10.95 41.95
CA THR A 874 -8.32 -11.33 43.27
C THR A 874 -8.81 -10.33 44.36
N TYR A 875 -9.03 -9.10 43.97
CA TYR A 875 -9.39 -7.99 44.84
C TYR A 875 -10.87 -7.64 44.78
N ASN A 876 -11.72 -8.45 44.13
CA ASN A 876 -13.13 -8.14 43.93
C ASN A 876 -13.87 -7.81 45.23
N ASN A 877 -13.61 -8.60 46.29
CA ASN A 877 -14.24 -8.37 47.61
C ASN A 877 -13.80 -7.02 48.19
N LEU A 878 -12.54 -6.68 48.06
CA LEU A 878 -12.01 -5.40 48.56
C LEU A 878 -12.56 -4.22 47.75
N LEU A 879 -12.60 -4.36 46.43
CA LEU A 879 -13.12 -3.33 45.51
C LEU A 879 -14.62 -3.06 45.80
N ALA A 880 -15.38 -4.15 46.08
CA ALA A 880 -16.79 -4.03 46.44
C ALA A 880 -16.95 -3.28 47.79
N LYS A 881 -16.11 -3.59 48.79
CA LYS A 881 -16.13 -2.89 50.10
C LYS A 881 -15.77 -1.41 49.94
N MET A 882 -14.88 -1.10 49.01
CA MET A 882 -14.47 0.28 48.67
C MET A 882 -15.48 0.99 47.76
N ARG A 883 -16.55 0.30 47.37
CA ARG A 883 -17.59 0.83 46.45
C ARG A 883 -17.02 1.29 45.14
N VAL A 884 -15.99 0.59 44.65
CA VAL A 884 -15.41 0.83 43.31
C VAL A 884 -16.38 0.32 42.26
N GLN A 885 -16.72 1.13 41.31
CA GLN A 885 -17.67 0.77 40.25
C GLN A 885 -16.96 0.61 38.90
N THR A 886 -17.57 -0.09 37.98
CA THR A 886 -17.01 -0.24 36.66
C THR A 886 -17.14 1.08 35.87
N PHE A 887 -16.32 1.27 34.86
CA PHE A 887 -16.41 2.45 33.99
C PHE A 887 -17.79 2.53 33.33
N ALA A 888 -18.40 1.38 33.00
CA ALA A 888 -19.73 1.32 32.41
C ALA A 888 -20.80 1.86 33.39
N ASP A 889 -20.73 1.40 34.65
CA ASP A 889 -21.64 1.87 35.71
C ASP A 889 -21.45 3.36 35.99
N PHE A 890 -20.21 3.81 36.03
CA PHE A 890 -19.86 5.22 36.22
C PHE A 890 -20.45 6.07 35.10
N SER A 891 -20.22 5.64 33.84
CA SER A 891 -20.73 6.36 32.65
C SER A 891 -22.25 6.44 32.65
N ALA A 892 -22.91 5.34 33.01
CA ALA A 892 -24.37 5.31 33.09
C ALA A 892 -24.88 6.26 34.18
N ALA A 893 -24.19 6.30 35.31
CA ALA A 893 -24.56 7.19 36.43
C ALA A 893 -24.38 8.67 36.04
N VAL A 894 -23.28 9.00 35.35
CA VAL A 894 -23.00 10.36 34.88
C VAL A 894 -24.09 10.80 33.89
N LYS A 895 -24.50 9.93 32.98
CA LYS A 895 -25.59 10.21 32.03
C LYS A 895 -26.91 10.49 32.71
N LYS A 896 -27.11 9.91 33.91
CA LYS A 896 -28.29 10.14 34.71
C LYS A 896 -28.13 11.35 35.66
N GLY A 897 -27.06 12.10 35.56
CA GLY A 897 -26.84 13.33 36.31
C GLY A 897 -26.09 13.16 37.62
N ALA A 898 -25.47 12.00 37.90
CA ALA A 898 -24.67 11.81 39.12
C ALA A 898 -23.41 12.66 39.06
N ALA A 899 -23.13 13.35 40.20
CA ALA A 899 -21.96 14.20 40.32
C ALA A 899 -20.90 13.67 41.30
N UNK A 900 -21.06 12.67 41.78
CA UNK A 900 -20.22 12.16 42.67
C UNK A 900 -19.12 11.54 42.10
N ALA A 901 -18.15 11.84 42.62
CA ALA A 901 -16.89 11.19 42.32
C ALA A 901 -16.83 9.86 43.10
N SER A 902 -16.74 8.80 42.38
CA SER A 902 -16.54 7.45 42.91
C SER A 902 -15.33 6.81 42.25
N PRO A 903 -14.54 6.01 42.96
CA PRO A 903 -13.46 5.27 42.34
C PRO A 903 -14.00 4.38 41.19
N VAL A 904 -13.28 4.31 40.10
CA VAL A 904 -13.66 3.53 38.91
C VAL A 904 -12.61 2.43 38.66
N ARG A 905 -13.09 1.20 38.38
CA ARG A 905 -12.29 0.03 38.07
C ARG A 905 -11.93 -0.01 36.58
#